data_5361bb0b0e64ee4f24802cc8a25c3221
#
_entry.id   5361bb0b0e64ee4f24802cc8a25c3221
#
_cell.length_a   1.000
_cell.length_b   1.000
_cell.length_c   1.000
_cell.angle_alpha   90.00
_cell.angle_beta   90.00
_cell.angle_gamma   90.00
#
_symmetry.space_group_name_H-M   'P 1'
#
loop_
_entity.id
_entity.type
_entity.pdbx_description
1 polymer ?
#
loop_
_entity_poly.entity_id
_entity_poly.type
_entity_poly.pdbx_seq_one_letter_code
_entity_poly.pdbx_strand_id
1 'polypeptide(L)'
;MCSKFVEENYDVVVVGAGHAGCEAALACARLGLETIVFTVSVDSIALMPCNPNIGGSSKGHLVREIDALGGEMGKNIDKTFIQSKMLNKSKGPAVHSLRAQADKAEYSMQMRKTLQNTDHLTIRQGEVSEIVTDENNNIVGAKTTSGALYHCKAIVLCTGTYLRARCLTGEMITHTGPNGLLAANHLTQSLIDHGIEMRRFKTGTPARVDKRSLDFSKMEEQFGDDRVVPFSFTTDPESVQIDQVSCWLTYTNSKTHEIIRNNLDRSPIYAGIIEGTGPRYCPSIEDKVVKFAEKERHQIFIEPEGLNTNEMYVGGMSSSMPEDVQYEMYRTLPGLENVKIVRDAYAIEYDCINANQLYVSLEFKKIHGLFSGGQFNGSSGYEEAACQGLIAGINAAMKILGKKPLILDRSEAYIGVLIDDLVTKKNREPYRMMTSRAEYRLLLRQDNADLRLTEKGYEVGLISKERYDYVCKKKELIDKEIERVSHVNIGARADVQEILKKYKSIELSNGTTLEELIRRPELDYDKLAPIDPDRPKLSDDIREQINILIKYAGYISRQIKQVSHFKKLEKKLLPTDFDYNTISGLRIEAQQKLNEFQPLSIGQASRISGVTPADISVLLVFLEQLKYSNPDLFSRLNPDNTSVEQ
;
A
#
# COMPACT_ATOMS: atom_id res chain seq x y z
N MET A 1 -44.28 -1.62 24.26
CA MET A 1 -43.07 -1.04 24.88
C MET A 1 -42.20 -0.50 23.76
N CYS A 2 -41.97 0.81 23.67
CA CYS A 2 -41.01 1.34 22.73
C CYS A 2 -39.62 0.85 23.17
N SER A 3 -39.01 -0.05 22.43
CA SER A 3 -37.64 -0.46 22.68
C SER A 3 -36.74 0.76 22.45
N LYS A 4 -36.13 1.28 23.52
CA LYS A 4 -35.11 2.33 23.39
C LYS A 4 -33.85 1.66 22.91
N PHE A 5 -33.48 1.90 21.64
CA PHE A 5 -32.15 1.56 21.13
C PHE A 5 -31.13 2.59 21.60
N VAL A 6 -29.85 2.21 21.57
CA VAL A 6 -28.75 3.15 21.81
C VAL A 6 -28.71 4.15 20.65
N GLU A 7 -28.56 5.42 21.00
CA GLU A 7 -28.40 6.52 20.03
C GLU A 7 -27.26 7.43 20.51
N GLU A 8 -26.22 7.54 19.71
CA GLU A 8 -25.00 8.29 20.03
C GLU A 8 -24.57 9.16 18.85
N ASN A 9 -23.77 10.18 19.13
CA ASN A 9 -23.29 11.13 18.13
C ASN A 9 -21.77 11.11 18.06
N TYR A 10 -21.26 11.03 16.85
CA TYR A 10 -19.84 11.13 16.50
C TYR A 10 -19.66 12.02 15.27
N ASP A 11 -18.44 12.44 14.99
CA ASP A 11 -18.14 13.08 13.71
C ASP A 11 -17.92 12.05 12.61
N VAL A 12 -17.20 10.96 12.93
CA VAL A 12 -16.83 9.91 11.97
C VAL A 12 -17.11 8.51 12.53
N VAL A 13 -17.72 7.68 11.69
CA VAL A 13 -17.85 6.23 11.94
C VAL A 13 -16.90 5.49 11.01
N VAL A 14 -16.02 4.66 11.56
CA VAL A 14 -15.13 3.77 10.79
C VAL A 14 -15.64 2.33 10.92
N VAL A 15 -15.85 1.64 9.79
CA VAL A 15 -16.41 0.29 9.76
C VAL A 15 -15.32 -0.72 9.44
N GLY A 16 -14.86 -1.45 10.44
CA GLY A 16 -13.75 -2.41 10.36
C GLY A 16 -12.45 -1.84 10.95
N ALA A 17 -11.81 -2.62 11.83
CA ALA A 17 -10.54 -2.28 12.49
C ALA A 17 -9.35 -3.14 12.00
N GLY A 18 -9.32 -3.47 10.70
CA GLY A 18 -8.13 -3.96 10.02
C GLY A 18 -7.13 -2.83 9.77
N HIS A 19 -6.08 -3.07 9.00
CA HIS A 19 -5.02 -2.08 8.74
C HIS A 19 -5.57 -0.75 8.18
N ALA A 20 -6.55 -0.80 7.28
CA ALA A 20 -7.19 0.40 6.75
C ALA A 20 -7.99 1.16 7.82
N GLY A 21 -8.79 0.45 8.59
CA GLY A 21 -9.63 1.08 9.62
C GLY A 21 -8.82 1.67 10.77
N CYS A 22 -7.73 1.02 11.18
CA CYS A 22 -6.82 1.56 12.18
C CYS A 22 -6.23 2.91 11.74
N GLU A 23 -5.70 2.98 10.53
CA GLU A 23 -5.12 4.23 10.00
C GLU A 23 -6.19 5.31 9.80
N ALA A 24 -7.38 4.96 9.31
CA ALA A 24 -8.49 5.90 9.14
C ALA A 24 -8.97 6.48 10.48
N ALA A 25 -9.16 5.60 11.48
CA ALA A 25 -9.62 6.01 12.80
C ALA A 25 -8.60 6.90 13.53
N LEU A 26 -7.31 6.51 13.48
CA LEU A 26 -6.23 7.32 14.04
C LEU A 26 -6.09 8.67 13.35
N ALA A 27 -6.24 8.73 12.02
CA ALA A 27 -6.17 10.00 11.29
C ALA A 27 -7.31 10.95 11.72
N CYS A 28 -8.55 10.47 11.77
CA CYS A 28 -9.70 11.29 12.17
C CYS A 28 -9.58 11.77 13.63
N ALA A 29 -9.26 10.88 14.55
CA ALA A 29 -9.15 11.20 15.98
C ALA A 29 -7.99 12.17 16.26
N ARG A 30 -6.81 11.97 15.66
CA ARG A 30 -5.66 12.86 15.79
C ARG A 30 -5.88 14.24 15.19
N LEU A 31 -6.85 14.38 14.28
CA LEU A 31 -7.31 15.67 13.74
C LEU A 31 -8.41 16.31 14.60
N GLY A 32 -8.71 15.73 15.79
CA GLY A 32 -9.63 16.30 16.79
C GLY A 32 -11.10 15.99 16.52
N LEU A 33 -11.42 14.97 15.73
CA LEU A 33 -12.80 14.56 15.45
C LEU A 33 -13.22 13.38 16.35
N GLU A 34 -14.40 13.49 16.96
CA GLU A 34 -15.00 12.38 17.72
C GLU A 34 -15.27 11.21 16.77
N THR A 35 -14.50 10.15 16.95
CA THR A 35 -14.45 9.02 16.02
C THR A 35 -14.81 7.73 16.74
N ILE A 36 -15.67 6.90 16.14
CA ILE A 36 -15.93 5.54 16.59
C ILE A 36 -15.51 4.53 15.52
N VAL A 37 -14.78 3.50 15.93
CA VAL A 37 -14.40 2.39 15.06
C VAL A 37 -15.09 1.10 15.47
N PHE A 38 -15.80 0.49 14.52
CA PHE A 38 -16.47 -0.79 14.70
C PHE A 38 -15.59 -1.95 14.26
N THR A 39 -15.63 -3.03 15.00
CA THR A 39 -14.98 -4.30 14.64
C THR A 39 -15.85 -5.48 15.05
N VAL A 40 -15.80 -6.59 14.31
CA VAL A 40 -16.50 -7.83 14.68
C VAL A 40 -15.87 -8.51 15.90
N SER A 41 -14.60 -8.21 16.18
CA SER A 41 -13.90 -8.65 17.38
C SER A 41 -12.78 -7.67 17.74
N VAL A 42 -12.77 -7.21 18.99
CA VAL A 42 -11.69 -6.32 19.50
C VAL A 42 -10.32 -7.04 19.50
N ASP A 43 -10.32 -8.36 19.66
CA ASP A 43 -9.09 -9.16 19.64
C ASP A 43 -8.52 -9.36 18.23
N SER A 44 -9.27 -8.96 17.19
CA SER A 44 -8.82 -9.04 15.79
C SER A 44 -8.41 -7.68 15.19
N ILE A 45 -8.22 -6.65 16.02
CA ILE A 45 -7.72 -5.35 15.56
C ILE A 45 -6.33 -5.52 14.92
N ALA A 46 -6.15 -4.97 13.72
CA ALA A 46 -4.93 -5.09 12.91
C ALA A 46 -4.45 -6.54 12.74
N LEU A 47 -5.36 -7.52 12.74
CA LEU A 47 -5.04 -8.92 12.52
C LEU A 47 -4.33 -9.12 11.18
N MET A 48 -3.31 -9.97 11.18
CA MET A 48 -2.57 -10.39 9.99
C MET A 48 -2.98 -11.82 9.58
N PRO A 49 -4.14 -12.02 8.95
CA PRO A 49 -4.70 -13.36 8.73
C PRO A 49 -3.98 -14.13 7.61
N CYS A 50 -3.22 -13.47 6.76
CA CYS A 50 -2.42 -14.09 5.73
C CYS A 50 -0.96 -14.25 6.20
N ASN A 51 -0.01 -13.52 5.62
CA ASN A 51 1.41 -13.64 5.93
C ASN A 51 1.81 -12.79 7.16
N PRO A 52 2.90 -13.16 7.86
CA PRO A 52 3.40 -12.41 9.03
C PRO A 52 4.33 -11.25 8.64
N ASN A 53 4.17 -10.65 7.48
CA ASN A 53 5.13 -9.67 6.98
C ASN A 53 4.50 -8.31 6.73
N ILE A 54 5.26 -7.24 7.03
CA ILE A 54 5.03 -5.87 6.60
C ILE A 54 6.16 -5.44 5.67
N GLY A 55 5.82 -4.78 4.57
CA GLY A 55 6.79 -4.33 3.56
C GLY A 55 7.06 -5.38 2.48
N GLY A 56 8.23 -5.27 1.84
CA GLY A 56 8.58 -6.00 0.64
C GLY A 56 8.56 -5.12 -0.60
N SER A 57 8.83 -5.70 -1.77
CA SER A 57 8.95 -4.92 -3.02
C SER A 57 7.73 -4.04 -3.29
N SER A 58 7.94 -2.73 -3.45
CA SER A 58 6.94 -1.65 -3.51
C SER A 58 6.14 -1.39 -2.23
N LYS A 59 5.98 -2.36 -1.37
CA LYS A 59 5.19 -2.26 -0.13
C LYS A 59 5.95 -1.50 0.95
N GLY A 60 7.27 -1.71 1.06
CA GLY A 60 8.13 -0.90 1.93
C GLY A 60 8.04 0.59 1.61
N HIS A 61 7.84 0.95 0.33
CA HIS A 61 7.59 2.33 -0.10
C HIS A 61 6.28 2.88 0.49
N LEU A 62 5.19 2.08 0.41
CA LEU A 62 3.90 2.48 0.98
C LEU A 62 3.99 2.71 2.50
N VAL A 63 4.65 1.80 3.25
CA VAL A 63 4.80 1.95 4.70
C VAL A 63 5.58 3.22 5.07
N ARG A 64 6.67 3.50 4.35
CA ARG A 64 7.45 4.73 4.53
C ARG A 64 6.63 5.99 4.20
N GLU A 65 5.79 5.94 3.17
CA GLU A 65 4.91 7.05 2.81
C GLU A 65 3.77 7.24 3.82
N ILE A 66 3.20 6.13 4.36
CA ILE A 66 2.25 6.17 5.49
C ILE A 66 2.88 6.88 6.69
N ASP A 67 4.09 6.49 7.08
CA ASP A 67 4.80 7.12 8.20
C ASP A 67 5.09 8.61 7.94
N ALA A 68 5.55 8.96 6.74
CA ALA A 68 5.84 10.34 6.35
C ALA A 68 4.62 11.26 6.41
N LEU A 69 3.41 10.71 6.22
CA LEU A 69 2.13 11.41 6.36
C LEU A 69 1.57 11.41 7.80
N GLY A 70 2.20 10.72 8.73
CA GLY A 70 1.78 10.66 10.15
C GLY A 70 0.99 9.41 10.53
N GLY A 71 0.93 8.37 9.66
CA GLY A 71 0.32 7.09 9.97
C GLY A 71 1.09 6.25 11.01
N GLU A 72 0.57 5.10 11.37
CA GLU A 72 1.04 4.29 12.52
C GLU A 72 1.74 2.99 12.11
N MET A 73 1.44 2.42 10.92
CA MET A 73 1.94 1.10 10.52
C MET A 73 3.47 0.97 10.64
N GLY A 74 4.23 1.99 10.22
CA GLY A 74 5.69 2.01 10.32
C GLY A 74 6.19 1.95 11.76
N LYS A 75 5.59 2.74 12.65
CA LYS A 75 5.93 2.76 14.08
C LYS A 75 5.53 1.47 14.79
N ASN A 76 4.41 0.87 14.39
CA ASN A 76 3.91 -0.35 15.00
C ASN A 76 4.79 -1.56 14.62
N ILE A 77 5.21 -1.66 13.35
CA ILE A 77 6.11 -2.76 12.94
C ILE A 77 7.50 -2.62 13.54
N ASP A 78 8.03 -1.40 13.69
CA ASP A 78 9.34 -1.16 14.34
C ASP A 78 9.39 -1.64 15.79
N LYS A 79 8.25 -1.69 16.48
CA LYS A 79 8.12 -2.21 17.85
C LYS A 79 7.95 -3.72 17.94
N THR A 80 7.54 -4.38 16.85
CA THR A 80 6.97 -5.73 16.89
C THR A 80 7.55 -6.69 15.86
N PHE A 81 8.54 -6.24 15.09
CA PHE A 81 9.24 -7.13 14.15
C PHE A 81 10.14 -8.13 14.89
N ILE A 82 10.34 -9.28 14.27
CA ILE A 82 11.23 -10.35 14.75
C ILE A 82 12.34 -10.65 13.74
N GLN A 83 12.22 -10.19 12.51
CA GLN A 83 13.28 -10.20 11.50
C GLN A 83 13.07 -9.03 10.54
N SER A 84 14.17 -8.40 10.08
CA SER A 84 14.15 -7.33 9.09
C SER A 84 15.17 -7.56 7.98
N LYS A 85 14.80 -7.19 6.75
CA LYS A 85 15.67 -7.35 5.57
C LYS A 85 15.40 -6.26 4.55
N MET A 86 16.45 -5.68 4.00
CA MET A 86 16.38 -4.82 2.81
C MET A 86 16.42 -5.67 1.56
N LEU A 87 15.35 -5.70 0.80
CA LEU A 87 15.25 -6.40 -0.47
C LEU A 87 15.82 -5.58 -1.63
N ASN A 88 16.26 -6.27 -2.68
CA ASN A 88 16.75 -5.67 -3.93
C ASN A 88 18.00 -4.79 -3.79
N LYS A 89 18.83 -4.98 -2.78
CA LYS A 89 20.09 -4.21 -2.57
C LYS A 89 20.96 -4.15 -3.83
N SER A 90 21.04 -5.23 -4.60
CA SER A 90 21.82 -5.31 -5.84
C SER A 90 21.21 -4.57 -7.04
N LYS A 91 19.96 -4.10 -6.96
CA LYS A 91 19.22 -3.52 -8.10
C LYS A 91 19.16 -1.98 -8.08
N GLY A 92 19.78 -1.36 -7.09
CA GLY A 92 19.83 0.08 -6.92
C GLY A 92 18.66 0.69 -6.15
N PRO A 93 18.79 1.97 -5.71
CA PRO A 93 17.94 2.60 -4.71
C PRO A 93 16.47 2.76 -5.14
N ALA A 94 16.19 2.84 -6.44
CA ALA A 94 14.83 2.97 -6.97
C ALA A 94 13.88 1.79 -6.61
N VAL A 95 14.43 0.66 -6.18
CA VAL A 95 13.67 -0.56 -5.86
C VAL A 95 14.09 -1.21 -4.54
N HIS A 96 15.00 -0.59 -3.79
CA HIS A 96 15.27 -1.00 -2.41
C HIS A 96 13.96 -1.01 -1.63
N SER A 97 13.71 -2.06 -0.89
CA SER A 97 12.45 -2.21 -0.17
C SER A 97 12.66 -2.92 1.15
N LEU A 98 12.28 -2.27 2.24
CA LEU A 98 12.25 -2.88 3.57
C LEU A 98 11.17 -3.96 3.63
N ARG A 99 11.49 -5.06 4.30
CA ARG A 99 10.56 -6.11 4.69
C ARG A 99 10.86 -6.51 6.13
N ALA A 100 9.85 -6.50 6.97
CA ALA A 100 9.96 -7.00 8.33
C ALA A 100 8.96 -8.14 8.55
N GLN A 101 9.42 -9.16 9.24
CA GLN A 101 8.55 -10.20 9.77
C GLN A 101 8.07 -9.77 11.16
N ALA A 102 6.76 -9.78 11.35
CA ALA A 102 6.12 -9.40 12.61
C ALA A 102 5.94 -10.60 13.55
N ASP A 103 6.03 -10.36 14.84
CA ASP A 103 5.24 -11.10 15.81
C ASP A 103 3.78 -10.63 15.65
N LYS A 104 2.93 -11.50 15.07
CA LYS A 104 1.55 -11.13 14.71
C LYS A 104 0.69 -10.79 15.92
N ALA A 105 0.88 -11.51 17.02
CA ALA A 105 0.13 -11.28 18.25
C ALA A 105 0.50 -9.93 18.86
N GLU A 106 1.80 -9.67 18.95
CA GLU A 106 2.33 -8.41 19.46
C GLU A 106 1.94 -7.22 18.58
N TYR A 107 2.01 -7.38 17.23
CA TYR A 107 1.60 -6.35 16.28
C TYR A 107 0.13 -5.92 16.50
N SER A 108 -0.78 -6.89 16.62
CA SER A 108 -2.19 -6.65 16.88
C SER A 108 -2.39 -5.99 18.25
N MET A 109 -1.72 -6.49 19.28
CA MET A 109 -1.82 -5.97 20.65
C MET A 109 -1.33 -4.51 20.74
N GLN A 110 -0.19 -4.19 20.12
CA GLN A 110 0.37 -2.83 20.14
C GLN A 110 -0.51 -1.85 19.35
N MET A 111 -1.05 -2.26 18.19
CA MET A 111 -1.99 -1.41 17.45
C MET A 111 -3.27 -1.15 18.25
N ARG A 112 -3.83 -2.19 18.89
CA ARG A 112 -5.00 -2.05 19.78
C ARG A 112 -4.69 -1.08 20.92
N LYS A 113 -3.52 -1.19 21.55
CA LYS A 113 -3.09 -0.28 22.60
C LYS A 113 -2.97 1.17 22.09
N THR A 114 -2.45 1.38 20.89
CA THR A 114 -2.39 2.71 20.26
C THR A 114 -3.79 3.30 20.09
N LEU A 115 -4.73 2.53 19.51
CA LEU A 115 -6.11 2.98 19.35
C LEU A 115 -6.78 3.32 20.68
N GLN A 116 -6.63 2.46 21.71
CA GLN A 116 -7.23 2.65 23.03
C GLN A 116 -6.70 3.88 23.78
N ASN A 117 -5.46 4.30 23.50
CA ASN A 117 -4.84 5.46 24.14
C ASN A 117 -4.85 6.72 23.26
N THR A 118 -5.61 6.71 22.16
CA THR A 118 -5.77 7.89 21.30
C THR A 118 -7.02 8.66 21.74
N ASP A 119 -6.84 9.93 22.06
CA ASP A 119 -7.96 10.84 22.39
C ASP A 119 -8.95 10.92 21.23
N HIS A 120 -10.22 11.20 21.51
CA HIS A 120 -11.31 11.29 20.54
C HIS A 120 -11.59 9.99 19.76
N LEU A 121 -11.12 8.82 20.25
CA LEU A 121 -11.32 7.54 19.59
C LEU A 121 -12.03 6.52 20.49
N THR A 122 -13.20 6.10 20.07
CA THR A 122 -13.99 5.03 20.71
C THR A 122 -13.88 3.75 19.89
N ILE A 123 -13.63 2.62 20.56
CA ILE A 123 -13.64 1.28 19.94
C ILE A 123 -14.93 0.57 20.34
N ARG A 124 -15.65 0.04 19.36
CA ARG A 124 -16.88 -0.70 19.59
C ARG A 124 -16.87 -2.05 18.90
N GLN A 125 -17.09 -3.13 19.64
CA GLN A 125 -17.37 -4.42 19.04
C GLN A 125 -18.83 -4.47 18.59
N GLY A 126 -19.05 -4.74 17.31
CA GLY A 126 -20.38 -4.84 16.71
C GLY A 126 -20.30 -4.84 15.19
N GLU A 127 -21.36 -5.32 14.55
CA GLU A 127 -21.52 -5.30 13.10
C GLU A 127 -22.41 -4.11 12.71
N VAL A 128 -21.88 -3.24 11.84
CA VAL A 128 -22.67 -2.22 11.15
C VAL A 128 -23.46 -2.89 10.04
N SER A 129 -24.78 -2.72 10.05
CA SER A 129 -25.72 -3.35 9.11
C SER A 129 -26.24 -2.39 8.04
N GLU A 130 -26.30 -1.09 8.34
CA GLU A 130 -26.88 -0.09 7.44
C GLU A 130 -26.09 1.21 7.50
N ILE A 131 -25.97 1.89 6.35
CA ILE A 131 -25.65 3.32 6.25
C ILE A 131 -26.98 4.09 6.20
N VAL A 132 -27.00 5.29 6.81
CA VAL A 132 -28.18 6.15 6.82
C VAL A 132 -27.85 7.45 6.12
N THR A 133 -28.68 7.82 5.12
CA THR A 133 -28.52 9.05 4.34
C THR A 133 -29.75 9.95 4.47
N ASP A 134 -29.56 11.24 4.22
CA ASP A 134 -30.66 12.18 4.03
C ASP A 134 -31.20 12.13 2.57
N GLU A 135 -32.21 12.96 2.28
CA GLU A 135 -32.83 13.10 0.95
C GLU A 135 -31.85 13.57 -0.15
N ASN A 136 -30.73 14.17 0.24
CA ASN A 136 -29.67 14.64 -0.67
C ASN A 136 -28.50 13.67 -0.79
N ASN A 137 -28.65 12.43 -0.33
CA ASN A 137 -27.60 11.40 -0.28
C ASN A 137 -26.37 11.81 0.57
N ASN A 138 -26.54 12.67 1.57
CA ASN A 138 -25.48 12.90 2.56
C ASN A 138 -25.56 11.86 3.67
N ILE A 139 -24.43 11.36 4.16
CA ILE A 139 -24.37 10.51 5.34
C ILE A 139 -24.87 11.28 6.57
N VAL A 140 -25.77 10.66 7.32
CA VAL A 140 -26.29 11.16 8.60
C VAL A 140 -26.11 10.17 9.74
N GLY A 141 -25.73 8.92 9.47
CA GLY A 141 -25.45 7.92 10.49
C GLY A 141 -25.22 6.51 9.97
N ALA A 142 -24.98 5.61 10.93
CA ALA A 142 -24.85 4.17 10.70
C ALA A 142 -25.68 3.40 11.74
N LYS A 143 -26.29 2.28 11.35
CA LYS A 143 -26.98 1.37 12.27
C LYS A 143 -26.21 0.07 12.44
N THR A 144 -26.34 -0.52 13.61
CA THR A 144 -25.80 -1.84 13.90
C THR A 144 -26.89 -2.91 13.83
N THR A 145 -26.48 -4.17 13.77
CA THR A 145 -27.42 -5.33 13.83
C THR A 145 -28.23 -5.38 15.12
N SER A 146 -27.77 -4.74 16.19
CA SER A 146 -28.53 -4.61 17.45
C SER A 146 -29.59 -3.49 17.43
N GLY A 147 -29.72 -2.75 16.33
CA GLY A 147 -30.65 -1.64 16.14
C GLY A 147 -30.18 -0.30 16.71
N ALA A 148 -28.96 -0.21 17.23
CA ALA A 148 -28.37 1.05 17.68
C ALA A 148 -28.05 1.98 16.48
N LEU A 149 -28.31 3.28 16.64
CA LEU A 149 -28.06 4.32 15.67
C LEU A 149 -26.90 5.23 16.13
N TYR A 150 -25.92 5.39 15.28
CA TYR A 150 -24.78 6.27 15.49
C TYR A 150 -24.81 7.38 14.44
N HIS A 151 -25.21 8.57 14.88
CA HIS A 151 -25.21 9.75 14.03
C HIS A 151 -23.79 10.18 13.71
N CYS A 152 -23.54 10.54 12.44
CA CYS A 152 -22.22 11.01 12.02
C CYS A 152 -22.31 11.84 10.74
N LYS A 153 -21.23 12.58 10.46
CA LYS A 153 -21.09 13.41 9.26
C LYS A 153 -20.34 12.67 8.14
N ALA A 154 -19.57 11.64 8.49
CA ALA A 154 -18.89 10.80 7.52
C ALA A 154 -18.76 9.34 8.01
N ILE A 155 -18.72 8.40 7.04
CA ILE A 155 -18.44 6.99 7.27
C ILE A 155 -17.23 6.59 6.42
N VAL A 156 -16.31 5.81 7.00
CA VAL A 156 -15.19 5.20 6.28
C VAL A 156 -15.33 3.67 6.30
N LEU A 157 -15.61 3.07 5.14
CA LEU A 157 -15.79 1.62 5.01
C LEU A 157 -14.43 0.92 4.82
N CYS A 158 -14.05 0.09 5.79
CA CYS A 158 -12.80 -0.65 5.85
C CYS A 158 -13.05 -2.13 6.14
N THR A 159 -14.02 -2.75 5.46
CA THR A 159 -14.56 -4.08 5.78
C THR A 159 -13.61 -5.24 5.43
N GLY A 160 -12.50 -5.00 4.75
CA GLY A 160 -11.48 -6.00 4.46
C GLY A 160 -12.02 -7.20 3.69
N THR A 161 -11.85 -8.41 4.25
CA THR A 161 -12.32 -9.67 3.68
C THR A 161 -13.50 -10.26 4.47
N TYR A 162 -14.23 -9.46 5.24
CA TYR A 162 -15.29 -9.94 6.13
C TYR A 162 -16.70 -9.82 5.53
N LEU A 163 -16.90 -8.96 4.53
CA LEU A 163 -18.22 -8.66 4.00
C LEU A 163 -18.74 -9.84 3.18
N ARG A 164 -19.83 -10.47 3.64
CA ARG A 164 -20.40 -11.72 3.12
C ARG A 164 -19.31 -12.78 2.86
N ALA A 165 -18.39 -12.91 3.81
CA ALA A 165 -17.25 -13.80 3.66
C ALA A 165 -17.65 -15.27 3.74
N ARG A 166 -17.00 -16.11 2.91
CA ARG A 166 -17.04 -17.57 3.04
C ARG A 166 -15.63 -18.15 2.83
N CYS A 167 -15.23 -19.06 3.71
CA CYS A 167 -13.99 -19.80 3.62
C CYS A 167 -14.25 -21.18 2.98
N LEU A 168 -13.33 -21.61 2.11
CA LEU A 168 -13.45 -22.84 1.34
C LEU A 168 -12.18 -23.68 1.51
N THR A 169 -12.35 -24.94 1.91
CA THR A 169 -11.29 -25.97 2.05
C THR A 169 -11.84 -27.26 1.47
N GLY A 170 -11.44 -27.60 0.25
CA GLY A 170 -12.04 -28.70 -0.50
C GLY A 170 -13.55 -28.54 -0.61
N GLU A 171 -14.27 -29.57 -0.25
CA GLU A 171 -15.74 -29.64 -0.28
C GLU A 171 -16.41 -28.85 0.87
N MET A 172 -15.63 -28.44 1.90
CA MET A 172 -16.15 -27.72 3.06
C MET A 172 -16.26 -26.21 2.80
N ILE A 173 -17.43 -25.67 3.02
CA ILE A 173 -17.72 -24.23 2.93
C ILE A 173 -18.20 -23.75 4.31
N THR A 174 -17.53 -22.74 4.85
CA THR A 174 -17.93 -22.09 6.11
C THR A 174 -18.22 -20.61 5.88
N HIS A 175 -19.33 -20.12 6.40
CA HIS A 175 -19.73 -18.70 6.30
C HIS A 175 -19.08 -17.89 7.42
N THR A 176 -17.75 -17.79 7.36
CA THR A 176 -16.92 -17.07 8.35
C THR A 176 -15.96 -16.12 7.65
N GLY A 177 -15.47 -15.13 8.39
CA GLY A 177 -14.29 -14.37 8.05
C GLY A 177 -13.00 -15.17 8.28
N PRO A 178 -11.82 -14.53 8.11
CA PRO A 178 -10.52 -15.16 8.35
C PRO A 178 -10.41 -15.77 9.75
N ASN A 179 -9.68 -16.87 9.88
CA ASN A 179 -9.42 -17.55 11.16
C ASN A 179 -10.68 -17.96 11.95
N GLY A 180 -11.79 -18.22 11.27
CA GLY A 180 -13.05 -18.60 11.90
C GLY A 180 -13.82 -17.46 12.60
N LEU A 181 -13.40 -16.21 12.42
CA LEU A 181 -14.11 -15.04 12.94
C LEU A 181 -15.46 -14.86 12.22
N LEU A 182 -16.39 -14.15 12.86
CA LEU A 182 -17.69 -13.86 12.26
C LEU A 182 -17.56 -13.07 10.96
N ALA A 183 -18.34 -13.46 9.94
CA ALA A 183 -18.50 -12.66 8.74
C ALA A 183 -19.49 -11.52 8.99
N ALA A 184 -19.31 -10.38 8.30
CA ALA A 184 -20.26 -9.27 8.31
C ALA A 184 -21.24 -9.46 7.14
N ASN A 185 -22.47 -9.85 7.44
CA ASN A 185 -23.41 -10.33 6.43
C ASN A 185 -24.51 -9.33 6.06
N HIS A 186 -24.70 -8.27 6.83
CA HIS A 186 -25.88 -7.41 6.74
C HIS A 186 -25.66 -6.12 5.93
N LEU A 187 -24.45 -5.56 5.93
CA LEU A 187 -24.16 -4.26 5.31
C LEU A 187 -24.27 -4.27 3.77
N THR A 188 -23.97 -5.39 3.11
CA THR A 188 -23.97 -5.46 1.63
C THR A 188 -25.30 -5.04 1.03
N GLN A 189 -26.43 -5.47 1.62
CA GLN A 189 -27.76 -5.12 1.07
C GLN A 189 -28.00 -3.60 1.17
N SER A 190 -27.67 -2.99 2.31
CA SER A 190 -27.79 -1.54 2.47
C SER A 190 -26.98 -0.77 1.42
N LEU A 191 -25.77 -1.23 1.10
CA LEU A 191 -24.93 -0.61 0.07
C LEU A 191 -25.55 -0.73 -1.32
N ILE A 192 -26.12 -1.90 -1.66
CA ILE A 192 -26.84 -2.12 -2.93
C ILE A 192 -28.07 -1.23 -3.04
N ASP A 193 -28.84 -1.10 -1.98
CA ASP A 193 -30.06 -0.27 -1.92
C ASP A 193 -29.73 1.22 -2.15
N HIS A 194 -28.52 1.66 -1.79
CA HIS A 194 -28.00 3.00 -2.07
C HIS A 194 -27.31 3.11 -3.45
N GLY A 195 -27.46 2.10 -4.31
CA GLY A 195 -26.94 2.12 -5.68
C GLY A 195 -25.45 1.90 -5.82
N ILE A 196 -24.80 1.28 -4.84
CA ILE A 196 -23.38 0.90 -4.91
C ILE A 196 -23.24 -0.44 -5.65
N GLU A 197 -22.44 -0.45 -6.70
CA GLU A 197 -22.12 -1.65 -7.48
C GLU A 197 -21.13 -2.54 -6.72
N MET A 198 -21.57 -3.73 -6.33
CA MET A 198 -20.78 -4.70 -5.61
C MET A 198 -20.11 -5.71 -6.56
N ARG A 199 -18.97 -6.24 -6.13
CA ARG A 199 -18.21 -7.31 -6.77
C ARG A 199 -17.83 -8.36 -5.76
N ARG A 200 -17.37 -9.51 -6.26
CA ARG A 200 -16.87 -10.56 -5.41
C ARG A 200 -15.44 -10.93 -5.81
N PHE A 201 -14.52 -10.85 -4.83
CA PHE A 201 -13.14 -11.27 -5.00
C PHE A 201 -12.81 -12.44 -4.07
N LYS A 202 -11.73 -13.13 -4.40
CA LYS A 202 -11.19 -14.18 -3.54
C LYS A 202 -9.72 -13.91 -3.22
N THR A 203 -9.28 -14.37 -2.07
CA THR A 203 -7.87 -14.54 -1.74
C THR A 203 -7.67 -15.89 -1.07
N GLY A 204 -6.46 -16.20 -0.58
CA GLY A 204 -6.19 -17.44 0.11
C GLY A 204 -4.99 -17.30 1.02
N THR A 205 -4.84 -18.28 1.89
CA THR A 205 -3.72 -18.38 2.81
C THR A 205 -3.21 -19.83 2.86
N PRO A 206 -1.90 -20.08 3.09
CA PRO A 206 -1.38 -21.43 3.32
C PRO A 206 -1.70 -21.92 4.75
N ALA A 207 -1.42 -23.19 4.99
CA ALA A 207 -1.53 -23.76 6.32
C ALA A 207 -0.55 -23.15 7.32
N ARG A 208 -0.89 -23.25 8.61
CA ARG A 208 0.03 -23.08 9.73
C ARG A 208 0.40 -24.46 10.27
N VAL A 209 1.68 -24.63 10.55
CA VAL A 209 2.23 -25.91 10.98
C VAL A 209 2.97 -25.76 12.31
N ASP A 210 3.03 -26.86 13.07
CA ASP A 210 3.75 -26.88 14.35
C ASP A 210 5.26 -26.98 14.11
N LYS A 211 6.00 -25.97 14.58
CA LYS A 211 7.47 -25.88 14.51
C LYS A 211 8.17 -27.16 14.97
N ARG A 212 7.64 -27.84 16.01
CA ARG A 212 8.20 -29.05 16.60
C ARG A 212 8.12 -30.29 15.69
N SER A 213 7.30 -30.20 14.63
CA SER A 213 7.14 -31.29 13.63
C SER A 213 8.02 -31.12 12.40
N LEU A 214 8.88 -30.08 12.37
CA LEU A 214 9.73 -29.73 11.24
C LEU A 214 11.18 -30.16 11.46
N ASP A 215 11.83 -30.56 10.38
CA ASP A 215 13.27 -30.86 10.34
C ASP A 215 14.01 -29.76 9.58
N PHE A 216 14.48 -28.77 10.31
CA PHE A 216 15.18 -27.60 9.75
C PHE A 216 16.54 -27.95 9.12
N SER A 217 17.14 -29.12 9.44
CA SER A 217 18.41 -29.54 8.85
C SER A 217 18.33 -29.79 7.34
N LYS A 218 17.11 -29.95 6.81
CA LYS A 218 16.81 -30.17 5.39
C LYS A 218 16.41 -28.88 4.65
N MET A 219 16.48 -27.74 5.32
CA MET A 219 16.06 -26.44 4.78
C MET A 219 17.24 -25.47 4.77
N GLU A 220 17.17 -24.46 3.91
CA GLU A 220 18.15 -23.39 3.84
C GLU A 220 17.74 -22.25 4.77
N GLU A 221 18.60 -21.93 5.76
CA GLU A 221 18.35 -20.85 6.71
C GLU A 221 18.45 -19.48 6.04
N GLN A 222 17.51 -18.61 6.34
CA GLN A 222 17.39 -17.25 5.80
C GLN A 222 17.48 -16.24 6.93
N PHE A 223 18.63 -15.57 7.04
CA PHE A 223 18.91 -14.56 8.07
C PHE A 223 18.31 -13.20 7.69
N GLY A 224 18.05 -12.39 8.71
CA GLY A 224 17.83 -10.95 8.55
C GLY A 224 19.11 -10.20 8.16
N ASP A 225 19.00 -8.88 8.03
CA ASP A 225 20.18 -8.02 7.84
C ASP A 225 20.91 -7.81 9.16
N ASP A 226 22.24 -7.75 9.16
CA ASP A 226 23.07 -7.53 10.35
C ASP A 226 22.74 -6.20 11.03
N ARG A 227 22.43 -5.17 10.25
CA ARG A 227 21.96 -3.87 10.73
C ARG A 227 20.55 -3.60 10.23
N VAL A 228 19.65 -3.43 11.17
CA VAL A 228 18.24 -3.13 10.91
C VAL A 228 18.06 -1.64 10.60
N VAL A 229 17.30 -1.37 9.55
CA VAL A 229 16.82 -0.02 9.22
C VAL A 229 15.34 0.05 9.62
N PRO A 230 14.93 0.99 10.50
CA PRO A 230 13.53 1.10 10.91
C PRO A 230 12.64 1.57 9.75
N PHE A 231 11.34 1.24 9.81
CA PHE A 231 10.35 1.76 8.86
C PHE A 231 9.97 3.21 9.14
N SER A 232 9.78 3.57 10.39
CA SER A 232 9.45 4.95 10.76
C SER A 232 10.70 5.83 10.74
N PHE A 233 10.56 7.03 10.18
CA PHE A 233 11.60 8.06 10.23
C PHE A 233 11.78 8.68 11.63
N THR A 234 10.89 8.33 12.57
CA THR A 234 10.95 8.80 13.96
C THR A 234 11.49 7.75 14.93
N THR A 235 11.67 6.52 14.48
CA THR A 235 12.26 5.45 15.27
C THR A 235 13.78 5.61 15.31
N ASP A 236 14.36 5.59 16.52
CA ASP A 236 15.81 5.57 16.70
C ASP A 236 16.40 4.28 16.10
N PRO A 237 17.31 4.35 15.12
CA PRO A 237 17.90 3.16 14.50
C PRO A 237 18.60 2.22 15.48
N GLU A 238 19.13 2.72 16.59
CA GLU A 238 19.79 1.88 17.60
C GLU A 238 18.78 1.10 18.46
N SER A 239 17.55 1.61 18.61
CA SER A 239 16.50 0.94 19.39
C SER A 239 15.93 -0.31 18.71
N VAL A 240 16.17 -0.51 17.42
CA VAL A 240 15.66 -1.65 16.62
C VAL A 240 16.73 -2.71 16.35
N GLN A 241 17.90 -2.63 17.00
CA GLN A 241 18.94 -3.66 16.91
C GLN A 241 18.61 -4.77 17.90
N ILE A 242 18.02 -5.88 17.43
CA ILE A 242 17.57 -7.02 18.24
C ILE A 242 18.20 -8.32 17.74
N ASP A 243 18.17 -9.36 18.56
CA ASP A 243 18.48 -10.72 18.15
C ASP A 243 17.33 -11.23 17.25
N GLN A 244 17.63 -11.40 15.97
CA GLN A 244 16.61 -11.73 14.97
C GLN A 244 16.42 -13.23 14.83
N VAL A 245 15.19 -13.67 14.58
CA VAL A 245 14.88 -15.06 14.26
C VAL A 245 15.08 -15.35 12.79
N SER A 246 15.39 -16.60 12.44
CA SER A 246 15.55 -17.04 11.06
C SER A 246 14.22 -17.47 10.43
N CYS A 247 14.10 -17.25 9.12
CA CYS A 247 13.16 -17.94 8.26
C CYS A 247 13.89 -19.09 7.55
N TRP A 248 13.15 -19.96 6.89
CA TRP A 248 13.71 -21.14 6.26
C TRP A 248 13.16 -21.30 4.84
N LEU A 249 13.99 -21.79 3.92
CA LEU A 249 13.62 -22.01 2.53
C LEU A 249 13.66 -23.51 2.21
N THR A 250 12.58 -24.00 1.63
CA THR A 250 12.48 -25.35 1.05
C THR A 250 11.79 -25.26 -0.31
N TYR A 251 11.50 -26.40 -0.93
CA TYR A 251 10.95 -26.45 -2.29
C TYR A 251 9.89 -27.54 -2.43
N THR A 252 8.92 -27.32 -3.32
CA THR A 252 8.08 -28.39 -3.86
C THR A 252 8.91 -29.30 -4.77
N ASN A 253 8.39 -30.46 -5.10
CA ASN A 253 9.00 -31.44 -5.99
C ASN A 253 7.95 -32.11 -6.90
N SER A 254 8.38 -33.02 -7.76
CA SER A 254 7.49 -33.72 -8.72
C SER A 254 6.35 -34.46 -8.03
N LYS A 255 6.60 -35.08 -6.87
CA LYS A 255 5.57 -35.79 -6.09
C LYS A 255 4.52 -34.82 -5.53
N THR A 256 4.96 -33.67 -5.03
CA THR A 256 4.03 -32.57 -4.62
C THR A 256 3.12 -32.18 -5.77
N HIS A 257 3.70 -31.98 -6.96
CA HIS A 257 2.95 -31.54 -8.13
C HIS A 257 2.00 -32.64 -8.65
N GLU A 258 2.38 -33.90 -8.55
CA GLU A 258 1.55 -35.04 -8.93
C GLU A 258 0.30 -35.13 -8.03
N ILE A 259 0.48 -35.07 -6.69
CA ILE A 259 -0.65 -35.05 -5.75
C ILE A 259 -1.62 -33.93 -6.06
N ILE A 260 -1.12 -32.71 -6.30
CA ILE A 260 -1.96 -31.56 -6.63
C ILE A 260 -2.73 -31.81 -7.93
N ARG A 261 -2.07 -32.28 -9.01
CA ARG A 261 -2.72 -32.53 -10.30
C ARG A 261 -3.81 -33.61 -10.21
N ASN A 262 -3.58 -34.65 -9.41
CA ASN A 262 -4.52 -35.74 -9.25
C ASN A 262 -5.76 -35.40 -8.43
N ASN A 263 -5.76 -34.23 -7.75
CA ASN A 263 -6.87 -33.76 -6.90
C ASN A 263 -7.43 -32.40 -7.32
N LEU A 264 -7.19 -31.95 -8.57
CA LEU A 264 -7.68 -30.64 -9.05
C LEU A 264 -9.22 -30.56 -9.04
N ASP A 265 -9.90 -31.66 -9.30
CA ASP A 265 -11.36 -31.77 -9.27
C ASP A 265 -11.95 -31.53 -7.87
N ARG A 266 -11.16 -31.74 -6.81
CA ARG A 266 -11.53 -31.48 -5.41
C ARG A 266 -11.17 -30.05 -4.95
N SER A 267 -10.47 -29.27 -5.78
CA SER A 267 -10.17 -27.88 -5.48
C SER A 267 -11.37 -26.99 -5.82
N PRO A 268 -11.91 -26.19 -4.89
CA PRO A 268 -13.01 -25.26 -5.14
C PRO A 268 -12.74 -24.29 -6.30
N ILE A 269 -11.47 -23.98 -6.57
CA ILE A 269 -11.07 -23.11 -7.70
C ILE A 269 -11.35 -23.81 -9.03
N TYR A 270 -10.97 -25.09 -9.16
CA TYR A 270 -11.10 -25.86 -10.41
C TYR A 270 -12.46 -26.54 -10.55
N ALA A 271 -13.14 -26.82 -9.43
CA ALA A 271 -14.52 -27.32 -9.41
C ALA A 271 -15.58 -26.26 -9.73
N GLY A 272 -15.19 -25.00 -9.95
CA GLY A 272 -16.11 -23.90 -10.29
C GLY A 272 -17.00 -23.44 -9.13
N ILE A 273 -16.65 -23.77 -7.88
CA ILE A 273 -17.41 -23.38 -6.68
C ILE A 273 -17.10 -21.91 -6.31
N ILE A 274 -15.88 -21.47 -6.59
CA ILE A 274 -15.43 -20.10 -6.33
C ILE A 274 -15.93 -19.20 -7.46
N GLU A 275 -16.71 -18.18 -7.11
CA GLU A 275 -17.24 -17.16 -8.02
C GLU A 275 -16.28 -15.96 -8.15
N GLY A 276 -15.55 -15.66 -7.07
CA GLY A 276 -14.66 -14.51 -6.96
C GLY A 276 -13.37 -14.66 -7.75
N THR A 277 -12.96 -13.58 -8.42
CA THR A 277 -11.67 -13.53 -9.10
C THR A 277 -10.53 -13.41 -8.10
N GLY A 278 -9.49 -14.24 -8.25
CA GLY A 278 -8.30 -14.23 -7.38
C GLY A 278 -7.19 -13.29 -7.86
N PRO A 279 -6.25 -12.93 -6.98
CA PRO A 279 -5.14 -12.07 -7.31
C PRO A 279 -4.10 -12.78 -8.20
N ARG A 280 -3.72 -12.12 -9.30
CA ARG A 280 -2.72 -12.66 -10.26
C ARG A 280 -1.34 -12.92 -9.64
N TYR A 281 -0.93 -12.09 -8.68
CA TYR A 281 0.42 -12.12 -8.11
C TYR A 281 0.53 -12.87 -6.78
N CYS A 282 -0.54 -13.52 -6.35
CA CYS A 282 -0.54 -14.46 -5.24
C CYS A 282 -1.38 -15.68 -5.62
N PRO A 283 -0.96 -16.43 -6.67
CA PRO A 283 -1.69 -17.61 -7.09
C PRO A 283 -1.58 -18.68 -6.01
N SER A 284 -2.61 -19.52 -5.91
CA SER A 284 -2.54 -20.73 -5.10
C SER A 284 -1.46 -21.68 -5.64
N ILE A 285 -1.08 -22.68 -4.84
CA ILE A 285 -0.09 -23.64 -5.32
C ILE A 285 -0.64 -24.48 -6.48
N GLU A 286 -1.95 -24.74 -6.50
CA GLU A 286 -2.63 -25.41 -7.63
C GLU A 286 -2.47 -24.59 -8.91
N ASP A 287 -2.72 -23.28 -8.84
CA ASP A 287 -2.52 -22.36 -9.97
C ASP A 287 -1.08 -22.34 -10.46
N LYS A 288 -0.09 -22.39 -9.55
CA LYS A 288 1.33 -22.45 -9.94
C LYS A 288 1.67 -23.72 -10.67
N VAL A 289 1.22 -24.87 -10.16
CA VAL A 289 1.49 -26.19 -10.73
C VAL A 289 0.83 -26.36 -12.10
N VAL A 290 -0.34 -25.75 -12.33
CA VAL A 290 -1.03 -25.81 -13.61
C VAL A 290 -0.47 -24.80 -14.61
N LYS A 291 -0.34 -23.52 -14.20
CA LYS A 291 0.07 -22.44 -15.10
C LYS A 291 1.57 -22.43 -15.44
N PHE A 292 2.40 -23.01 -14.57
CA PHE A 292 3.85 -23.10 -14.73
C PHE A 292 4.29 -24.57 -14.67
N ALA A 293 3.65 -25.42 -15.48
CA ALA A 293 3.84 -26.86 -15.50
C ALA A 293 5.29 -27.28 -15.87
N GLU A 294 6.04 -26.38 -16.54
CA GLU A 294 7.45 -26.57 -16.88
C GLU A 294 8.41 -26.39 -15.69
N LYS A 295 7.94 -25.82 -14.59
CA LYS A 295 8.74 -25.63 -13.38
C LYS A 295 8.78 -26.93 -12.58
N GLU A 296 9.98 -27.46 -12.36
CA GLU A 296 10.19 -28.67 -11.58
C GLU A 296 9.94 -28.46 -10.07
N ARG A 297 10.12 -27.21 -9.59
CA ARG A 297 9.95 -26.86 -8.19
C ARG A 297 9.55 -25.41 -7.99
N HIS A 298 8.86 -25.11 -6.88
CA HIS A 298 8.52 -23.76 -6.41
C HIS A 298 9.15 -23.53 -5.03
N GLN A 299 9.60 -22.32 -4.78
CA GLN A 299 10.13 -21.90 -3.48
C GLN A 299 9.02 -21.85 -2.43
N ILE A 300 9.32 -22.38 -1.24
CA ILE A 300 8.45 -22.41 -0.08
C ILE A 300 9.21 -21.83 1.11
N PHE A 301 8.66 -20.79 1.72
CA PHE A 301 9.23 -20.15 2.90
C PHE A 301 8.51 -20.61 4.15
N ILE A 302 9.29 -21.02 5.15
CA ILE A 302 8.80 -21.39 6.48
C ILE A 302 9.14 -20.20 7.40
N GLU A 303 8.11 -19.52 7.85
CA GLU A 303 8.24 -18.23 8.54
C GLU A 303 7.56 -18.31 9.92
N PRO A 304 8.26 -17.99 11.05
CA PRO A 304 7.63 -17.97 12.36
C PRO A 304 6.54 -16.88 12.42
N GLU A 305 5.40 -17.20 13.05
CA GLU A 305 4.32 -16.22 13.23
C GLU A 305 4.46 -15.34 14.49
N GLY A 306 5.46 -15.61 15.34
CA GLY A 306 5.77 -14.86 16.55
C GLY A 306 6.80 -15.57 17.41
N LEU A 307 7.21 -14.88 18.49
CA LEU A 307 8.20 -15.40 19.45
C LEU A 307 7.58 -16.38 20.46
N ASN A 308 6.30 -16.16 20.79
CA ASN A 308 5.58 -16.90 21.82
C ASN A 308 4.63 -17.96 21.25
N THR A 309 4.87 -18.43 20.02
CA THR A 309 4.07 -19.47 19.36
C THR A 309 4.94 -20.47 18.64
N ASN A 310 4.45 -21.70 18.50
CA ASN A 310 5.05 -22.72 17.64
C ASN A 310 4.44 -22.75 16.22
N GLU A 311 3.54 -21.82 15.91
CA GLU A 311 2.95 -21.74 14.57
C GLU A 311 3.95 -21.18 13.56
N MET A 312 4.15 -21.93 12.47
CA MET A 312 4.97 -21.53 11.33
C MET A 312 4.07 -21.35 10.09
N TYR A 313 4.24 -20.25 9.41
CA TYR A 313 3.56 -19.93 8.14
C TYR A 313 4.30 -20.60 6.97
N VAL A 314 3.59 -21.32 6.10
CA VAL A 314 4.18 -22.02 4.96
C VAL A 314 3.98 -21.20 3.68
N GLY A 315 4.76 -20.13 3.55
CA GLY A 315 4.69 -19.18 2.44
C GLY A 315 4.93 -19.83 1.07
N GLY A 316 4.00 -19.61 0.15
CA GLY A 316 4.07 -20.21 -1.20
C GLY A 316 3.15 -21.41 -1.42
N MET A 317 2.58 -21.98 -0.34
CA MET A 317 1.66 -23.12 -0.36
C MET A 317 0.18 -22.72 -0.12
N SER A 318 -0.20 -21.47 -0.44
CA SER A 318 -1.61 -21.07 -0.40
C SER A 318 -2.46 -22.02 -1.24
N SER A 319 -3.51 -22.58 -0.65
CA SER A 319 -4.31 -23.65 -1.27
C SER A 319 -5.76 -23.59 -0.80
N SER A 320 -6.64 -24.19 -1.56
CA SER A 320 -8.01 -24.51 -1.16
C SER A 320 -8.32 -26.01 -1.23
N MET A 321 -7.30 -26.83 -1.39
CA MET A 321 -7.43 -28.29 -1.38
C MET A 321 -8.02 -28.80 -0.05
N PRO A 322 -8.71 -29.95 -0.04
CA PRO A 322 -9.21 -30.55 1.20
C PRO A 322 -8.08 -31.00 2.13
N GLU A 323 -8.39 -31.14 3.42
CA GLU A 323 -7.41 -31.40 4.50
C GLU A 323 -6.51 -32.62 4.22
N ASP A 324 -7.08 -33.73 3.76
CA ASP A 324 -6.33 -34.96 3.44
C ASP A 324 -5.26 -34.71 2.36
N VAL A 325 -5.61 -34.00 1.30
CA VAL A 325 -4.68 -33.61 0.23
C VAL A 325 -3.63 -32.62 0.73
N GLN A 326 -4.01 -31.68 1.63
CA GLN A 326 -3.05 -30.78 2.25
C GLN A 326 -1.99 -31.56 3.02
N TYR A 327 -2.36 -32.54 3.87
CA TYR A 327 -1.39 -33.38 4.57
C TYR A 327 -0.48 -34.14 3.61
N GLU A 328 -1.04 -34.73 2.55
CA GLU A 328 -0.25 -35.47 1.55
C GLU A 328 0.78 -34.57 0.85
N MET A 329 0.36 -33.40 0.32
CA MET A 329 1.25 -32.53 -0.40
C MET A 329 2.30 -31.86 0.50
N TYR A 330 1.95 -31.46 1.73
CA TYR A 330 2.91 -30.88 2.66
C TYR A 330 3.99 -31.87 3.08
N ARG A 331 3.65 -33.15 3.30
CA ARG A 331 4.61 -34.21 3.68
C ARG A 331 5.59 -34.61 2.58
N THR A 332 5.39 -34.14 1.36
CA THR A 332 6.39 -34.31 0.29
C THR A 332 7.51 -33.26 0.31
N LEU A 333 7.33 -32.18 1.06
CA LEU A 333 8.32 -31.10 1.12
C LEU A 333 9.50 -31.49 2.01
N PRO A 334 10.76 -31.27 1.59
CA PRO A 334 11.92 -31.54 2.43
C PRO A 334 11.82 -30.79 3.77
N GLY A 335 11.95 -31.54 4.87
CA GLY A 335 11.83 -31.01 6.23
C GLY A 335 10.41 -30.97 6.80
N LEU A 336 9.38 -31.34 6.00
CA LEU A 336 7.98 -31.39 6.43
C LEU A 336 7.40 -32.82 6.42
N GLU A 337 8.22 -33.86 6.32
CA GLU A 337 7.76 -35.24 6.18
C GLU A 337 6.86 -35.71 7.36
N ASN A 338 7.09 -35.14 8.55
CA ASN A 338 6.32 -35.43 9.76
C ASN A 338 5.42 -34.29 10.19
N VAL A 339 5.12 -33.37 9.28
CA VAL A 339 4.41 -32.14 9.57
C VAL A 339 3.06 -32.39 10.26
N LYS A 340 2.75 -31.54 11.26
CA LYS A 340 1.43 -31.43 11.88
C LYS A 340 0.86 -30.06 11.53
N ILE A 341 -0.29 -30.06 10.88
CA ILE A 341 -1.03 -28.85 10.54
C ILE A 341 -1.77 -28.37 11.80
N VAL A 342 -1.62 -27.09 12.13
CA VAL A 342 -2.32 -26.40 13.22
C VAL A 342 -3.58 -25.72 12.70
N ARG A 343 -3.50 -25.16 11.48
CA ARG A 343 -4.62 -24.53 10.75
C ARG A 343 -4.48 -24.87 9.29
N ASP A 344 -5.57 -25.30 8.67
CA ASP A 344 -5.57 -25.62 7.25
C ASP A 344 -5.39 -24.36 6.38
N ALA A 345 -4.87 -24.55 5.18
CA ALA A 345 -4.96 -23.60 4.11
C ALA A 345 -6.42 -23.46 3.66
N TYR A 346 -6.83 -22.26 3.29
CA TYR A 346 -8.18 -22.03 2.76
C TYR A 346 -8.19 -20.90 1.72
N ALA A 347 -9.16 -20.92 0.83
CA ALA A 347 -9.56 -19.75 0.07
C ALA A 347 -10.67 -18.99 0.81
N ILE A 348 -10.68 -17.69 0.70
CA ILE A 348 -11.76 -16.84 1.21
C ILE A 348 -12.31 -15.96 0.10
N GLU A 349 -13.62 -15.94 -0.05
CA GLU A 349 -14.35 -15.01 -0.90
C GLU A 349 -15.04 -13.96 -0.06
N TYR A 350 -15.13 -12.75 -0.61
CA TYR A 350 -15.71 -11.60 0.08
C TYR A 350 -16.24 -10.58 -0.92
N ASP A 351 -17.19 -9.75 -0.48
CA ASP A 351 -17.72 -8.65 -1.26
C ASP A 351 -16.78 -7.43 -1.23
N CYS A 352 -16.64 -6.79 -2.37
CA CYS A 352 -15.92 -5.54 -2.56
C CYS A 352 -16.63 -4.68 -3.61
N ILE A 353 -16.15 -3.45 -3.84
CA ILE A 353 -16.72 -2.55 -4.83
C ILE A 353 -15.88 -2.47 -6.11
N ASN A 354 -16.50 -1.92 -7.14
CA ASN A 354 -15.78 -1.33 -8.26
C ASN A 354 -15.30 0.07 -7.86
N ALA A 355 -13.99 0.25 -7.66
CA ALA A 355 -13.43 1.51 -7.17
C ALA A 355 -13.60 2.72 -8.13
N ASN A 356 -14.04 2.50 -9.35
CA ASN A 356 -14.40 3.59 -10.28
C ASN A 356 -15.56 4.46 -9.76
N GLN A 357 -16.31 3.98 -8.77
CA GLN A 357 -17.36 4.73 -8.07
C GLN A 357 -16.82 5.76 -7.08
N LEU A 358 -15.50 5.78 -6.88
CA LEU A 358 -14.82 6.70 -5.97
C LEU A 358 -14.15 7.84 -6.73
N TYR A 359 -14.07 8.99 -6.06
CA TYR A 359 -13.12 10.03 -6.41
C TYR A 359 -11.69 9.64 -5.99
N VAL A 360 -10.69 10.36 -6.43
CA VAL A 360 -9.29 10.21 -5.97
C VAL A 360 -9.11 10.55 -4.48
N SER A 361 -10.09 11.21 -3.85
CA SER A 361 -10.19 11.42 -2.41
C SER A 361 -10.62 10.18 -1.64
N LEU A 362 -11.01 9.10 -2.34
CA LEU A 362 -11.66 7.90 -1.85
C LEU A 362 -13.09 8.11 -1.30
N GLU A 363 -13.71 9.23 -1.61
CA GLU A 363 -15.14 9.48 -1.37
C GLU A 363 -15.97 8.88 -2.51
N PHE A 364 -17.15 8.34 -2.19
CA PHE A 364 -18.10 7.88 -3.20
C PHE A 364 -18.68 9.05 -4.00
N LYS A 365 -18.81 8.87 -5.32
CA LYS A 365 -19.33 9.89 -6.22
C LYS A 365 -20.81 10.22 -5.98
N LYS A 366 -21.60 9.23 -5.55
CA LYS A 366 -23.06 9.34 -5.40
C LYS A 366 -23.54 9.55 -3.96
N ILE A 367 -22.68 9.34 -2.98
CA ILE A 367 -23.05 9.42 -1.55
C ILE A 367 -22.02 10.32 -0.87
N HIS A 368 -22.45 11.50 -0.45
CA HIS A 368 -21.59 12.49 0.17
C HIS A 368 -21.27 12.13 1.62
N GLY A 369 -20.00 12.19 1.98
CA GLY A 369 -19.52 11.80 3.31
C GLY A 369 -19.28 10.29 3.47
N LEU A 370 -19.49 9.48 2.42
CA LEU A 370 -19.12 8.06 2.43
C LEU A 370 -17.76 7.90 1.77
N PHE A 371 -16.81 7.33 2.52
CA PHE A 371 -15.44 7.03 2.07
C PHE A 371 -15.18 5.53 2.20
N SER A 372 -14.15 5.05 1.53
CA SER A 372 -13.75 3.65 1.70
C SER A 372 -12.25 3.42 1.49
N GLY A 373 -11.73 2.33 2.08
CA GLY A 373 -10.32 1.96 1.97
C GLY A 373 -10.05 0.45 2.08
N GLY A 374 -8.89 0.04 1.57
CA GLY A 374 -8.39 -1.31 1.69
C GLY A 374 -8.96 -2.31 0.70
N GLN A 375 -9.10 -3.56 1.12
CA GLN A 375 -9.55 -4.64 0.25
C GLN A 375 -10.97 -4.45 -0.26
N PHE A 376 -11.80 -3.72 0.46
CA PHE A 376 -13.13 -3.34 0.04
C PHE A 376 -13.12 -2.56 -1.29
N ASN A 377 -12.09 -1.77 -1.57
CA ASN A 377 -11.87 -1.07 -2.84
C ASN A 377 -11.29 -1.97 -3.95
N GLY A 378 -11.20 -3.28 -3.71
CA GLY A 378 -10.66 -4.22 -4.69
C GLY A 378 -9.14 -4.24 -4.75
N SER A 379 -8.43 -3.80 -3.72
CA SER A 379 -6.98 -3.99 -3.58
C SER A 379 -6.65 -5.25 -2.76
N SER A 380 -5.38 -5.63 -2.69
CA SER A 380 -4.90 -6.76 -1.88
C SER A 380 -3.54 -6.43 -1.26
N GLY A 381 -3.44 -6.56 0.06
CA GLY A 381 -2.24 -6.36 0.88
C GLY A 381 -2.49 -5.41 2.04
N TYR A 382 -1.73 -5.60 3.12
CA TYR A 382 -1.87 -4.82 4.37
C TYR A 382 -1.47 -3.37 4.16
N GLU A 383 -0.40 -3.14 3.42
CA GLU A 383 0.15 -1.82 3.15
C GLU A 383 -0.74 -1.02 2.20
N GLU A 384 -1.30 -1.69 1.17
CA GLU A 384 -2.28 -1.10 0.27
C GLU A 384 -3.58 -0.73 1.02
N ALA A 385 -3.94 -1.53 2.03
CA ALA A 385 -5.10 -1.23 2.87
C ALA A 385 -4.83 -0.04 3.79
N ALA A 386 -3.71 -0.06 4.50
CA ALA A 386 -3.32 0.99 5.44
C ALA A 386 -3.25 2.37 4.78
N CYS A 387 -2.58 2.48 3.62
CA CYS A 387 -2.46 3.77 2.94
C CYS A 387 -3.80 4.31 2.43
N GLN A 388 -4.70 3.44 1.94
CA GLN A 388 -6.05 3.87 1.54
C GLN A 388 -6.86 4.31 2.77
N GLY A 389 -6.77 3.58 3.88
CA GLY A 389 -7.41 3.95 5.14
C GLY A 389 -6.95 5.31 5.64
N LEU A 390 -5.63 5.56 5.64
CA LEU A 390 -5.05 6.84 6.02
C LEU A 390 -5.60 7.99 5.16
N ILE A 391 -5.56 7.85 3.84
CA ILE A 391 -6.04 8.89 2.92
C ILE A 391 -7.57 9.09 3.04
N ALA A 392 -8.34 8.03 3.17
CA ALA A 392 -9.79 8.11 3.36
C ALA A 392 -10.13 8.81 4.69
N GLY A 393 -9.44 8.48 5.77
CA GLY A 393 -9.62 9.12 7.08
C GLY A 393 -9.24 10.59 7.06
N ILE A 394 -8.07 10.94 6.48
CA ILE A 394 -7.67 12.34 6.28
C ILE A 394 -8.75 13.09 5.51
N ASN A 395 -9.22 12.56 4.38
CA ASN A 395 -10.16 13.27 3.52
C ASN A 395 -11.58 13.36 4.12
N ALA A 396 -12.01 12.37 4.90
CA ALA A 396 -13.21 12.47 5.70
C ALA A 396 -13.11 13.62 6.72
N ALA A 397 -11.98 13.71 7.42
CA ALA A 397 -11.71 14.81 8.34
C ALA A 397 -11.63 16.16 7.63
N MET A 398 -10.91 16.27 6.53
CA MET A 398 -10.81 17.51 5.76
C MET A 398 -12.18 18.00 5.29
N LYS A 399 -13.05 17.11 4.84
CA LYS A 399 -14.43 17.45 4.45
C LYS A 399 -15.23 18.02 5.61
N ILE A 400 -15.18 17.41 6.78
CA ILE A 400 -15.90 17.87 8.00
C ILE A 400 -15.35 19.22 8.46
N LEU A 401 -14.04 19.43 8.38
CA LEU A 401 -13.36 20.67 8.76
C LEU A 401 -13.47 21.78 7.71
N GLY A 402 -14.14 21.54 6.57
CA GLY A 402 -14.27 22.52 5.48
C GLY A 402 -12.94 22.85 4.79
N LYS A 403 -11.95 21.94 4.84
CA LYS A 403 -10.64 22.09 4.22
C LYS A 403 -10.57 21.36 2.88
N LYS A 404 -9.57 21.70 2.07
CA LYS A 404 -9.30 20.98 0.80
C LYS A 404 -8.86 19.53 1.08
N PRO A 405 -9.30 18.56 0.26
CA PRO A 405 -8.86 17.17 0.41
C PRO A 405 -7.37 17.02 0.12
N LEU A 406 -6.72 16.06 0.78
CA LEU A 406 -5.37 15.63 0.45
C LEU A 406 -5.43 14.72 -0.78
N ILE A 407 -4.92 15.20 -1.89
CA ILE A 407 -4.75 14.42 -3.12
C ILE A 407 -3.26 14.28 -3.40
N LEU A 408 -2.81 13.04 -3.53
CA LEU A 408 -1.44 12.71 -3.89
C LEU A 408 -1.39 12.32 -5.37
N ASP A 409 -0.54 13.00 -6.12
CA ASP A 409 -0.38 12.69 -7.52
C ASP A 409 0.63 11.52 -7.73
N ARG A 410 0.58 10.90 -8.90
CA ARG A 410 1.42 9.76 -9.28
C ARG A 410 2.92 10.07 -9.27
N SER A 411 3.30 11.33 -9.41
CA SER A 411 4.69 11.78 -9.36
C SER A 411 5.18 12.10 -7.95
N GLU A 412 4.28 12.10 -6.96
CA GLU A 412 4.57 12.49 -5.58
C GLU A 412 4.65 11.29 -4.63
N ALA A 413 3.82 10.24 -4.88
CA ALA A 413 3.75 9.10 -4.00
C ALA A 413 3.33 7.81 -4.69
N TYR A 414 3.80 6.65 -4.19
CA TYR A 414 3.25 5.34 -4.53
C TYR A 414 1.78 5.23 -4.12
N ILE A 415 1.39 5.87 -3.01
CA ILE A 415 -0.02 6.00 -2.59
C ILE A 415 -0.83 6.68 -3.69
N GLY A 416 -0.31 7.75 -4.31
CA GLY A 416 -0.96 8.42 -5.44
C GLY A 416 -1.10 7.50 -6.66
N VAL A 417 -0.06 6.72 -6.99
CA VAL A 417 -0.13 5.71 -8.07
C VAL A 417 -1.19 4.66 -7.77
N LEU A 418 -1.24 4.16 -6.54
CA LEU A 418 -2.22 3.15 -6.10
C LEU A 418 -3.67 3.66 -6.26
N ILE A 419 -3.96 4.82 -5.70
CA ILE A 419 -5.32 5.38 -5.70
C ILE A 419 -5.76 5.72 -7.12
N ASP A 420 -4.91 6.38 -7.90
CA ASP A 420 -5.22 6.72 -9.30
C ASP A 420 -5.49 5.44 -10.13
N ASP A 421 -4.65 4.40 -9.99
CA ASP A 421 -4.86 3.12 -10.68
C ASP A 421 -6.17 2.44 -10.26
N LEU A 422 -6.58 2.53 -8.99
CA LEU A 422 -7.83 1.94 -8.50
C LEU A 422 -9.05 2.64 -9.09
N VAL A 423 -9.08 3.98 -9.10
CA VAL A 423 -10.27 4.74 -9.49
C VAL A 423 -10.37 5.00 -11.00
N THR A 424 -9.26 4.89 -11.76
CA THR A 424 -9.23 5.18 -13.20
C THR A 424 -9.08 3.95 -14.08
N LYS A 425 -8.62 2.80 -13.54
CA LYS A 425 -8.41 1.58 -14.33
C LYS A 425 -9.48 0.53 -14.03
N LYS A 426 -9.87 -0.22 -15.04
CA LYS A 426 -10.80 -1.35 -14.89
C LYS A 426 -10.06 -2.55 -14.29
N ASN A 427 -10.04 -2.64 -12.98
CA ASN A 427 -9.40 -3.75 -12.27
C ASN A 427 -10.34 -4.97 -12.26
N ARG A 428 -10.04 -5.98 -13.07
CA ARG A 428 -10.81 -7.25 -13.11
C ARG A 428 -10.38 -8.25 -12.05
N GLU A 429 -9.25 -8.03 -11.41
CA GLU A 429 -8.63 -8.85 -10.38
C GLU A 429 -8.18 -7.97 -9.21
N PRO A 430 -8.00 -8.49 -7.99
CA PRO A 430 -7.51 -7.72 -6.86
C PRO A 430 -6.21 -6.97 -7.20
N TYR A 431 -6.25 -5.64 -7.07
CA TYR A 431 -5.10 -4.79 -7.35
C TYR A 431 -3.99 -5.03 -6.34
N ARG A 432 -2.76 -5.09 -6.80
CA ARG A 432 -1.56 -5.14 -5.96
C ARG A 432 -0.55 -4.13 -6.46
N MET A 433 0.01 -3.36 -5.50
CA MET A 433 1.08 -2.42 -5.82
C MET A 433 2.37 -3.14 -6.20
N MET A 434 2.99 -2.69 -7.27
CA MET A 434 4.27 -3.21 -7.78
C MET A 434 5.14 -2.04 -8.23
N THR A 435 6.47 -2.20 -8.13
CA THR A 435 7.42 -1.17 -8.59
C THR A 435 7.26 -0.82 -10.06
N SER A 436 6.80 -1.78 -10.89
CA SER A 436 6.56 -1.55 -12.33
C SER A 436 5.39 -0.63 -12.63
N ARG A 437 4.50 -0.37 -11.66
CA ARG A 437 3.34 0.53 -11.84
C ARG A 437 3.69 2.00 -11.69
N ALA A 438 4.80 2.30 -11.00
CA ALA A 438 5.28 3.67 -10.82
C ALA A 438 6.20 4.08 -11.99
N GLU A 439 5.88 5.19 -12.65
CA GLU A 439 6.62 5.75 -13.76
C GLU A 439 7.92 6.42 -13.29
N TYR A 440 7.91 7.03 -12.10
CA TYR A 440 8.99 7.88 -11.58
C TYR A 440 9.71 7.25 -10.38
N ARG A 441 10.07 5.94 -10.49
CA ARG A 441 10.60 5.14 -9.37
C ARG A 441 11.80 5.75 -8.66
N LEU A 442 12.66 6.48 -9.38
CA LEU A 442 13.84 7.10 -8.79
C LEU A 442 13.50 8.34 -7.96
N LEU A 443 12.39 9.00 -8.28
CA LEU A 443 11.84 10.08 -7.45
C LEU A 443 11.08 9.55 -6.24
N LEU A 444 10.38 8.41 -6.40
CA LEU A 444 9.47 7.82 -5.40
C LEU A 444 10.16 6.74 -4.55
N ARG A 445 11.41 6.94 -4.15
CA ARG A 445 12.14 5.97 -3.32
C ARG A 445 11.55 5.90 -1.92
N GLN A 446 11.72 4.74 -1.25
CA GLN A 446 11.32 4.61 0.15
C GLN A 446 12.16 5.45 1.11
N ASP A 447 13.47 5.64 0.79
CA ASP A 447 14.44 6.36 1.60
C ASP A 447 14.21 7.87 1.66
N ASN A 448 13.46 8.44 0.71
CA ASN A 448 13.15 9.87 0.64
C ASN A 448 11.67 10.21 0.85
N ALA A 449 10.87 9.29 1.36
CA ALA A 449 9.44 9.53 1.55
C ALA A 449 9.16 10.70 2.51
N ASP A 450 9.98 10.87 3.55
CA ASP A 450 9.92 12.00 4.48
C ASP A 450 10.14 13.34 3.76
N LEU A 451 11.18 13.43 2.91
CA LEU A 451 11.50 14.64 2.15
C LEU A 451 10.38 15.04 1.16
N ARG A 452 9.54 14.08 0.74
CA ARG A 452 8.45 14.32 -0.23
C ARG A 452 7.11 14.63 0.44
N LEU A 453 6.80 14.00 1.58
CA LEU A 453 5.43 13.94 2.10
C LEU A 453 5.24 14.53 3.50
N THR A 454 6.30 14.75 4.29
CA THR A 454 6.16 15.28 5.65
C THR A 454 5.53 16.67 5.68
N GLU A 455 5.82 17.53 4.71
CA GLU A 455 5.16 18.84 4.57
C GLU A 455 3.64 18.69 4.41
N LYS A 456 3.19 17.78 3.55
CA LYS A 456 1.74 17.50 3.36
C LYS A 456 1.11 16.93 4.64
N GLY A 457 1.81 16.06 5.34
CA GLY A 457 1.38 15.56 6.65
C GLY A 457 1.25 16.66 7.71
N TYR A 458 2.14 17.64 7.67
CA TYR A 458 2.08 18.83 8.53
C TYR A 458 0.91 19.76 8.15
N GLU A 459 0.71 20.03 6.86
CA GLU A 459 -0.39 20.86 6.36
C GLU A 459 -1.77 20.31 6.73
N VAL A 460 -1.96 19.00 6.70
CA VAL A 460 -3.21 18.38 7.14
C VAL A 460 -3.34 18.32 8.67
N GLY A 461 -2.25 18.42 9.41
CA GLY A 461 -2.23 18.46 10.88
C GLY A 461 -1.87 17.15 11.58
N LEU A 462 -1.38 16.13 10.87
CA LEU A 462 -0.97 14.83 11.44
C LEU A 462 0.52 14.77 11.85
N ILE A 463 1.33 15.68 11.35
CA ILE A 463 2.76 15.78 11.68
C ILE A 463 2.98 16.97 12.60
N SER A 464 3.76 16.78 13.69
CA SER A 464 4.12 17.85 14.61
C SER A 464 5.09 18.83 13.96
N LYS A 465 5.12 20.07 14.52
CA LYS A 465 6.06 21.10 14.04
C LYS A 465 7.51 20.67 14.20
N GLU A 466 7.87 19.99 15.30
CA GLU A 466 9.23 19.50 15.56
C GLU A 466 9.68 18.52 14.48
N ARG A 467 8.80 17.60 14.08
CA ARG A 467 9.10 16.63 13.00
C ARG A 467 9.24 17.33 11.65
N TYR A 468 8.37 18.28 11.35
CA TYR A 468 8.46 19.08 10.13
C TYR A 468 9.76 19.88 10.08
N ASP A 469 10.09 20.61 11.15
CA ASP A 469 11.33 21.41 11.25
C ASP A 469 12.59 20.53 11.11
N TYR A 470 12.56 19.30 11.67
CA TYR A 470 13.64 18.32 11.49
C TYR A 470 13.85 17.96 10.03
N VAL A 471 12.77 17.68 9.28
CA VAL A 471 12.86 17.32 7.86
C VAL A 471 13.31 18.51 7.00
N CYS A 472 12.87 19.72 7.32
CA CYS A 472 13.38 20.95 6.66
C CYS A 472 14.89 21.11 6.86
N LYS A 473 15.39 20.92 8.10
CA LYS A 473 16.82 20.96 8.40
C LYS A 473 17.60 19.85 7.70
N LYS A 474 17.04 18.64 7.65
CA LYS A 474 17.63 17.51 6.90
C LYS A 474 17.83 17.88 5.43
N LYS A 475 16.80 18.45 4.79
CA LYS A 475 16.87 18.90 3.39
C LYS A 475 17.96 19.98 3.20
N GLU A 476 17.99 20.97 4.08
CA GLU A 476 19.03 22.01 4.04
C GLU A 476 20.44 21.45 4.16
N LEU A 477 20.65 20.46 5.05
CA LEU A 477 21.96 19.82 5.22
C LEU A 477 22.37 19.02 3.98
N ILE A 478 21.43 18.33 3.34
CA ILE A 478 21.69 17.60 2.08
C ILE A 478 22.09 18.59 0.98
N ASP A 479 21.32 19.66 0.79
CA ASP A 479 21.57 20.65 -0.27
C ASP A 479 22.92 21.34 -0.08
N LYS A 480 23.23 21.80 1.14
CA LYS A 480 24.52 22.43 1.50
C LYS A 480 25.70 21.48 1.25
N GLU A 481 25.54 20.22 1.60
CA GLU A 481 26.65 19.26 1.43
C GLU A 481 26.86 18.90 -0.04
N ILE A 482 25.81 18.78 -0.84
CA ILE A 482 25.93 18.59 -2.30
C ILE A 482 26.64 19.80 -2.93
N GLU A 483 26.26 21.01 -2.52
CA GLU A 483 26.93 22.23 -2.98
C GLU A 483 28.41 22.25 -2.56
N ARG A 484 28.73 21.94 -1.30
CA ARG A 484 30.12 21.88 -0.81
C ARG A 484 30.98 20.93 -1.64
N VAL A 485 30.56 19.67 -1.80
CA VAL A 485 31.35 18.65 -2.53
C VAL A 485 31.51 18.96 -4.01
N SER A 486 30.62 19.75 -4.60
CA SER A 486 30.74 20.21 -5.99
C SER A 486 31.87 21.23 -6.18
N HIS A 487 32.28 21.93 -5.09
CA HIS A 487 33.34 22.92 -5.10
C HIS A 487 34.66 22.44 -4.48
N VAL A 488 34.68 21.29 -3.79
CA VAL A 488 35.91 20.73 -3.18
C VAL A 488 36.75 20.08 -4.28
N ASN A 489 37.91 20.69 -4.57
CA ASN A 489 38.86 20.17 -5.54
C ASN A 489 39.83 19.17 -4.90
N ILE A 490 39.91 17.99 -5.47
CA ILE A 490 40.80 16.89 -5.10
C ILE A 490 41.92 16.75 -6.12
N GLY A 491 43.15 16.98 -5.67
CA GLY A 491 44.35 16.81 -6.52
C GLY A 491 44.79 15.34 -6.61
N ALA A 492 45.69 15.05 -7.56
CA ALA A 492 46.26 13.71 -7.77
C ALA A 492 47.37 13.38 -6.74
N ARG A 493 47.12 13.58 -5.44
CA ARG A 493 48.04 13.30 -4.32
C ARG A 493 48.18 11.80 -4.08
N ALA A 494 49.27 11.39 -3.39
CA ALA A 494 49.55 9.98 -3.10
C ALA A 494 48.43 9.32 -2.26
N ASP A 495 47.93 10.01 -1.25
CA ASP A 495 46.82 9.56 -0.38
C ASP A 495 45.52 9.32 -1.19
N VAL A 496 45.24 10.19 -2.14
CA VAL A 496 44.08 10.04 -3.04
C VAL A 496 44.25 8.82 -3.98
N GLN A 497 45.43 8.67 -4.58
CA GLN A 497 45.71 7.55 -5.47
C GLN A 497 45.62 6.20 -4.73
N GLU A 498 46.08 6.15 -3.48
CA GLU A 498 45.98 4.95 -2.65
C GLU A 498 44.51 4.53 -2.42
N ILE A 499 43.62 5.48 -2.12
CA ILE A 499 42.19 5.22 -1.96
C ILE A 499 41.57 4.76 -3.29
N LEU A 500 41.88 5.43 -4.39
CA LEU A 500 41.39 5.02 -5.71
C LEU A 500 41.80 3.58 -6.03
N LYS A 501 43.07 3.22 -5.80
CA LYS A 501 43.58 1.84 -5.98
C LYS A 501 42.86 0.84 -5.08
N LYS A 502 42.66 1.18 -3.80
CA LYS A 502 41.95 0.34 -2.83
C LYS A 502 40.56 -0.07 -3.33
N TYR A 503 39.85 0.85 -3.95
CA TYR A 503 38.51 0.61 -4.49
C TYR A 503 38.48 0.29 -5.99
N LYS A 504 39.65 0.00 -6.60
CA LYS A 504 39.80 -0.34 -8.02
C LYS A 504 39.25 0.74 -8.96
N SER A 505 39.34 2.00 -8.58
CA SER A 505 38.95 3.16 -9.38
C SER A 505 40.16 3.64 -10.20
N ILE A 506 39.87 4.31 -11.33
CA ILE A 506 40.89 4.88 -12.18
C ILE A 506 41.62 5.99 -11.47
N GLU A 507 42.98 5.95 -11.51
CA GLU A 507 43.84 6.97 -10.93
C GLU A 507 43.59 8.34 -11.57
N LEU A 508 43.83 9.41 -10.83
CA LEU A 508 43.71 10.78 -11.33
C LEU A 508 45.01 11.19 -12.05
N SER A 509 44.88 11.69 -13.26
CA SER A 509 45.95 12.39 -13.96
C SER A 509 45.96 13.89 -13.63
N ASN A 510 44.79 14.48 -13.37
CA ASN A 510 44.57 15.88 -13.03
C ASN A 510 43.62 15.98 -11.83
N GLY A 511 43.53 17.17 -11.23
CA GLY A 511 42.54 17.45 -10.19
C GLY A 511 41.10 17.34 -10.71
N THR A 512 40.22 16.90 -9.83
CA THR A 512 38.76 16.78 -10.09
C THR A 512 37.99 17.22 -8.86
N THR A 513 36.66 17.38 -8.95
CA THR A 513 35.85 17.68 -7.78
C THR A 513 35.54 16.40 -7.00
N LEU A 514 35.26 16.56 -5.71
CA LEU A 514 34.82 15.45 -4.85
C LEU A 514 33.51 14.85 -5.36
N GLU A 515 32.60 15.69 -5.88
CA GLU A 515 31.35 15.25 -6.51
C GLU A 515 31.60 14.29 -7.67
N GLU A 516 32.55 14.61 -8.57
CA GLU A 516 32.87 13.74 -9.70
C GLU A 516 33.46 12.39 -9.27
N LEU A 517 34.19 12.36 -8.15
CA LEU A 517 34.65 11.10 -7.56
C LEU A 517 33.49 10.29 -6.99
N ILE A 518 32.55 10.93 -6.28
CA ILE A 518 31.35 10.26 -5.76
C ILE A 518 30.50 9.65 -6.89
N ARG A 519 30.45 10.29 -8.05
CA ARG A 519 29.69 9.78 -9.22
C ARG A 519 30.23 8.46 -9.78
N ARG A 520 31.49 8.09 -9.51
CA ARG A 520 32.05 6.83 -10.00
C ARG A 520 31.36 5.63 -9.35
N PRO A 521 31.04 4.56 -10.09
CA PRO A 521 30.30 3.41 -9.58
C PRO A 521 30.92 2.75 -8.34
N GLU A 522 32.24 2.62 -8.34
CA GLU A 522 33.02 1.94 -7.29
C GLU A 522 33.27 2.79 -6.03
N LEU A 523 33.07 4.11 -6.12
CA LEU A 523 33.25 5.07 -5.01
C LEU A 523 31.90 5.52 -4.47
N ASP A 524 31.88 6.05 -3.27
CA ASP A 524 30.74 6.68 -2.64
C ASP A 524 31.20 7.74 -1.64
N TYR A 525 30.25 8.51 -1.11
CA TYR A 525 30.51 9.57 -0.16
C TYR A 525 31.30 9.09 1.09
N ASP A 526 31.03 7.88 1.59
CA ASP A 526 31.68 7.35 2.79
C ASP A 526 33.10 6.82 2.50
N LYS A 527 33.33 6.18 1.37
CA LYS A 527 34.65 5.69 0.94
C LYS A 527 35.67 6.81 0.76
N LEU A 528 35.18 8.00 0.40
CA LEU A 528 36.03 9.17 0.17
C LEU A 528 36.30 9.99 1.44
N ALA A 529 35.71 9.61 2.60
CA ALA A 529 35.91 10.30 3.88
C ALA A 529 37.38 10.56 4.24
N PRO A 530 38.36 9.62 4.01
CA PRO A 530 39.74 9.86 4.40
C PRO A 530 40.45 10.97 3.62
N ILE A 531 39.94 11.37 2.45
CA ILE A 531 40.51 12.45 1.62
C ILE A 531 39.75 13.76 1.70
N ASP A 532 38.70 13.83 2.55
CA ASP A 532 37.86 14.99 2.79
C ASP A 532 37.92 15.41 4.26
N PRO A 533 38.98 16.14 4.67
CA PRO A 533 39.21 16.50 6.07
C PRO A 533 38.13 17.46 6.63
N ASP A 534 37.48 18.23 5.76
CA ASP A 534 36.45 19.20 6.13
C ASP A 534 35.03 18.58 6.09
N ARG A 535 34.94 17.28 5.98
CA ARG A 535 33.67 16.55 5.93
C ARG A 535 32.86 16.74 7.22
N PRO A 536 31.59 17.20 7.12
CA PRO A 536 30.72 17.34 8.27
C PRO A 536 30.28 15.97 8.83
N LYS A 537 29.99 15.93 10.13
CA LYS A 537 29.33 14.77 10.76
C LYS A 537 27.85 14.79 10.41
N LEU A 538 27.43 13.88 9.56
CA LEU A 538 26.05 13.71 9.11
C LEU A 538 25.55 12.32 9.48
N SER A 539 24.23 12.19 9.71
CA SER A 539 23.58 10.90 9.93
C SER A 539 23.59 10.02 8.68
N ASP A 540 23.46 8.72 8.86
CA ASP A 540 23.53 7.73 7.78
C ASP A 540 22.52 8.01 6.68
N ASP A 541 21.30 8.38 7.04
CA ASP A 541 20.21 8.69 6.12
C ASP A 541 20.48 9.94 5.28
N ILE A 542 21.13 10.97 5.85
CA ILE A 542 21.57 12.16 5.08
C ILE A 542 22.67 11.79 4.10
N ARG A 543 23.67 11.00 4.54
CA ARG A 543 24.80 10.56 3.69
C ARG A 543 24.31 9.70 2.53
N GLU A 544 23.34 8.82 2.79
CA GLU A 544 22.71 8.01 1.76
C GLU A 544 22.01 8.90 0.71
N GLN A 545 21.27 9.93 1.13
CA GLN A 545 20.63 10.87 0.20
C GLN A 545 21.65 11.61 -0.66
N ILE A 546 22.72 12.15 -0.06
CA ILE A 546 23.80 12.83 -0.79
C ILE A 546 24.37 11.90 -1.88
N ASN A 547 24.70 10.68 -1.49
CA ASN A 547 25.27 9.70 -2.40
C ASN A 547 24.32 9.38 -3.58
N ILE A 548 23.03 9.16 -3.31
CA ILE A 548 22.03 8.86 -4.33
C ILE A 548 21.82 10.07 -5.26
N LEU A 549 21.64 11.26 -4.69
CA LEU A 549 21.36 12.46 -5.48
C LEU A 549 22.51 12.81 -6.42
N ILE A 550 23.75 12.62 -5.99
CA ILE A 550 24.94 12.85 -6.83
C ILE A 550 25.06 11.78 -7.92
N LYS A 551 25.00 10.50 -7.56
CA LYS A 551 25.16 9.39 -8.51
C LYS A 551 24.08 9.35 -9.59
N TYR A 552 22.86 9.66 -9.23
CA TYR A 552 21.71 9.57 -10.12
C TYR A 552 21.21 10.92 -10.64
N ALA A 553 21.97 12.01 -10.44
CA ALA A 553 21.59 13.38 -10.79
C ALA A 553 21.00 13.53 -12.22
N GLY A 554 21.66 12.94 -13.21
CA GLY A 554 21.23 13.00 -14.62
C GLY A 554 19.88 12.28 -14.87
N TYR A 555 19.65 11.14 -14.20
CA TYR A 555 18.38 10.40 -14.29
C TYR A 555 17.26 11.12 -13.55
N ILE A 556 17.54 11.66 -12.37
CA ILE A 556 16.60 12.44 -11.55
C ILE A 556 16.14 13.68 -12.33
N SER A 557 17.09 14.46 -12.91
CA SER A 557 16.78 15.65 -13.72
C SER A 557 15.87 15.30 -14.92
N ARG A 558 16.12 14.16 -15.59
CA ARG A 558 15.28 13.69 -16.69
C ARG A 558 13.85 13.37 -16.22
N GLN A 559 13.71 12.67 -15.10
CA GLN A 559 12.38 12.37 -14.53
C GLN A 559 11.64 13.64 -14.09
N ILE A 560 12.33 14.62 -13.48
CA ILE A 560 11.72 15.91 -13.11
C ILE A 560 11.16 16.64 -14.34
N LYS A 561 11.89 16.65 -15.47
CA LYS A 561 11.38 17.22 -16.72
C LYS A 561 10.12 16.50 -17.23
N GLN A 562 10.10 15.18 -17.16
CA GLN A 562 8.91 14.38 -17.52
C GLN A 562 7.72 14.70 -16.61
N VAL A 563 7.94 14.79 -15.29
CA VAL A 563 6.92 15.18 -14.30
C VAL A 563 6.37 16.58 -14.61
N SER A 564 7.22 17.54 -14.93
CA SER A 564 6.78 18.91 -15.26
C SER A 564 5.87 18.93 -16.50
N HIS A 565 6.18 18.11 -17.51
CA HIS A 565 5.31 17.96 -18.68
C HIS A 565 3.97 17.31 -18.32
N PHE A 566 4.01 16.24 -17.52
CA PHE A 566 2.83 15.52 -17.06
C PHE A 566 1.90 16.40 -16.21
N LYS A 567 2.45 17.16 -15.25
CA LYS A 567 1.67 18.09 -14.42
C LYS A 567 0.93 19.17 -15.24
N LYS A 568 1.45 19.56 -16.41
CA LYS A 568 0.74 20.47 -17.33
C LYS A 568 -0.53 19.82 -17.91
N LEU A 569 -0.51 18.51 -18.17
CA LEU A 569 -1.69 17.79 -18.65
C LEU A 569 -2.72 17.56 -17.53
N GLU A 570 -2.27 17.30 -16.29
CA GLU A 570 -3.15 17.17 -15.13
C GLU A 570 -3.89 18.47 -14.78
N LYS A 571 -3.26 19.61 -14.99
CA LYS A 571 -3.90 20.93 -14.78
C LYS A 571 -4.99 21.25 -15.80
N LYS A 572 -5.02 20.57 -16.95
CA LYS A 572 -6.06 20.76 -17.96
C LYS A 572 -7.29 19.94 -17.57
N LEU A 573 -8.22 20.55 -16.85
CA LEU A 573 -9.43 19.92 -16.37
C LEU A 573 -10.42 19.63 -17.50
N LEU A 574 -11.20 18.57 -17.31
CA LEU A 574 -12.30 18.18 -18.18
C LEU A 574 -13.64 18.41 -17.46
N PRO A 575 -14.73 18.71 -18.20
CA PRO A 575 -16.04 18.88 -17.59
C PRO A 575 -16.50 17.58 -16.89
N THR A 576 -17.13 17.72 -15.73
CA THR A 576 -17.80 16.61 -15.03
C THR A 576 -19.15 16.32 -15.70
N ASP A 577 -19.57 15.05 -15.66
CA ASP A 577 -20.85 14.56 -16.24
C ASP A 577 -21.03 14.95 -17.73
N PHE A 578 -19.92 14.96 -18.46
CA PHE A 578 -19.88 15.36 -19.86
C PHE A 578 -20.11 14.18 -20.79
N ASP A 579 -20.95 14.39 -21.84
CA ASP A 579 -21.15 13.37 -22.88
C ASP A 579 -20.07 13.46 -23.97
N TYR A 580 -19.08 12.58 -23.90
CA TYR A 580 -17.98 12.50 -24.85
C TYR A 580 -18.39 12.02 -26.25
N ASN A 581 -19.63 11.52 -26.44
CA ASN A 581 -20.16 11.19 -27.77
C ASN A 581 -20.34 12.45 -28.64
N THR A 582 -20.43 13.62 -28.01
CA THR A 582 -20.61 14.91 -28.72
C THR A 582 -19.30 15.42 -29.35
N ILE A 583 -18.14 14.85 -28.99
CA ILE A 583 -16.84 15.30 -29.52
C ILE A 583 -16.55 14.57 -30.84
N SER A 584 -16.59 15.31 -31.95
CA SER A 584 -16.19 14.77 -33.25
C SER A 584 -14.68 14.50 -33.30
N GLY A 585 -14.30 13.37 -33.95
CA GLY A 585 -12.91 12.98 -34.09
C GLY A 585 -12.37 12.03 -32.98
N LEU A 586 -13.11 11.83 -31.89
CA LEU A 586 -12.82 10.75 -30.95
C LEU A 586 -13.23 9.40 -31.51
N ARG A 587 -12.41 8.38 -31.31
CA ARG A 587 -12.75 7.00 -31.67
C ARG A 587 -13.88 6.49 -30.74
N ILE A 588 -14.74 5.63 -31.27
CA ILE A 588 -15.89 5.05 -30.54
C ILE A 588 -15.43 4.42 -29.21
N GLU A 589 -14.32 3.65 -29.22
CA GLU A 589 -13.77 3.06 -28.00
C GLU A 589 -13.37 4.14 -26.97
N ALA A 590 -12.74 5.22 -27.43
CA ALA A 590 -12.34 6.33 -26.54
C ALA A 590 -13.57 7.05 -25.97
N GLN A 591 -14.61 7.31 -26.80
CA GLN A 591 -15.88 7.90 -26.33
C GLN A 591 -16.53 7.05 -25.25
N GLN A 592 -16.65 5.72 -25.47
CA GLN A 592 -17.21 4.79 -24.49
C GLN A 592 -16.42 4.79 -23.18
N LYS A 593 -15.07 4.78 -23.28
CA LYS A 593 -14.21 4.79 -22.11
C LYS A 593 -14.27 6.11 -21.34
N LEU A 594 -14.23 7.22 -22.01
CA LEU A 594 -14.33 8.53 -21.38
C LEU A 594 -15.68 8.74 -20.70
N ASN A 595 -16.78 8.26 -21.33
CA ASN A 595 -18.10 8.27 -20.72
C ASN A 595 -18.22 7.32 -19.52
N GLU A 596 -17.56 6.14 -19.56
CA GLU A 596 -17.52 5.18 -18.44
C GLU A 596 -16.75 5.76 -17.23
N PHE A 597 -15.60 6.38 -17.47
CA PHE A 597 -14.68 6.80 -16.39
C PHE A 597 -14.86 8.24 -15.94
N GLN A 598 -15.41 9.12 -16.78
CA GLN A 598 -15.55 10.56 -16.51
C GLN A 598 -14.27 11.16 -15.91
N PRO A 599 -13.14 11.19 -16.66
CA PRO A 599 -11.89 11.69 -16.14
C PRO A 599 -11.96 13.19 -15.82
N LEU A 600 -11.32 13.60 -14.73
CA LEU A 600 -11.32 15.00 -14.27
C LEU A 600 -10.26 15.86 -14.99
N SER A 601 -9.29 15.23 -15.68
CA SER A 601 -8.21 15.95 -16.38
C SER A 601 -7.78 15.23 -17.66
N ILE A 602 -7.10 15.95 -18.54
CA ILE A 602 -6.43 15.36 -19.73
C ILE A 602 -5.38 14.33 -19.29
N GLY A 603 -4.67 14.58 -18.20
CA GLY A 603 -3.72 13.62 -17.63
C GLY A 603 -4.42 12.31 -17.23
N GLN A 604 -5.53 12.37 -16.53
CA GLN A 604 -6.35 11.19 -16.21
C GLN A 604 -6.84 10.47 -17.46
N ALA A 605 -7.40 11.21 -18.42
CA ALA A 605 -7.88 10.66 -19.69
C ALA A 605 -6.78 9.87 -20.42
N SER A 606 -5.54 10.36 -20.41
CA SER A 606 -4.41 9.72 -21.11
C SER A 606 -4.00 8.36 -20.51
N ARG A 607 -4.42 8.05 -19.28
CA ARG A 607 -4.12 6.77 -18.60
C ARG A 607 -5.23 5.73 -18.75
N ILE A 608 -6.37 6.11 -19.28
CA ILE A 608 -7.49 5.18 -19.50
C ILE A 608 -7.13 4.21 -20.63
N SER A 609 -7.20 2.91 -20.36
CA SER A 609 -6.98 1.89 -21.37
C SER A 609 -8.00 2.00 -22.48
N GLY A 610 -7.55 2.10 -23.73
CA GLY A 610 -8.40 2.35 -24.91
C GLY A 610 -8.41 3.81 -25.38
N VAL A 611 -7.88 4.75 -24.59
CA VAL A 611 -7.63 6.14 -25.01
C VAL A 611 -6.19 6.26 -25.50
N THR A 612 -5.99 6.74 -26.71
CA THR A 612 -4.68 6.85 -27.37
C THR A 612 -4.17 8.31 -27.36
N PRO A 613 -2.87 8.55 -27.65
CA PRO A 613 -2.33 9.90 -27.82
C PRO A 613 -3.07 10.74 -28.88
N ALA A 614 -3.63 10.09 -29.91
CA ALA A 614 -4.46 10.78 -30.90
C ALA A 614 -5.78 11.30 -30.30
N ASP A 615 -6.45 10.47 -29.48
CA ASP A 615 -7.66 10.89 -28.78
C ASP A 615 -7.39 12.03 -27.79
N ILE A 616 -6.23 12.01 -27.10
CA ILE A 616 -5.78 13.10 -26.24
C ILE A 616 -5.58 14.39 -27.03
N SER A 617 -5.03 14.32 -28.25
CA SER A 617 -4.89 15.49 -29.11
C SER A 617 -6.27 16.09 -29.48
N VAL A 618 -7.26 15.24 -29.77
CA VAL A 618 -8.64 15.67 -30.04
C VAL A 618 -9.24 16.35 -28.80
N LEU A 619 -9.05 15.79 -27.60
CA LEU A 619 -9.53 16.39 -26.35
C LEU A 619 -8.87 17.75 -26.08
N LEU A 620 -7.58 17.91 -26.39
CA LEU A 620 -6.88 19.19 -26.25
C LEU A 620 -7.45 20.25 -27.19
N VAL A 621 -7.73 19.87 -28.44
CA VAL A 621 -8.38 20.76 -29.42
C VAL A 621 -9.79 21.12 -28.96
N PHE A 622 -10.54 20.17 -28.45
CA PHE A 622 -11.88 20.40 -27.88
C PHE A 622 -11.85 21.43 -26.74
N LEU A 623 -10.88 21.30 -25.79
CA LEU A 623 -10.74 22.27 -24.70
C LEU A 623 -10.41 23.68 -25.22
N GLU A 624 -9.56 23.80 -26.24
CA GLU A 624 -9.28 25.11 -26.87
C GLU A 624 -10.51 25.67 -27.57
N GLN A 625 -11.32 24.85 -28.22
CA GLN A 625 -12.60 25.28 -28.83
C GLN A 625 -13.61 25.68 -27.75
N LEU A 626 -13.66 24.99 -26.61
CA LEU A 626 -14.54 25.32 -25.49
C LEU A 626 -14.27 26.72 -24.93
N LYS A 627 -13.01 27.18 -24.97
CA LYS A 627 -12.62 28.55 -24.58
C LYS A 627 -13.42 29.61 -25.35
N TYR A 628 -13.72 29.35 -26.61
CA TYR A 628 -14.43 30.29 -27.47
C TYR A 628 -15.95 30.04 -27.54
N SER A 629 -16.39 28.76 -27.47
CA SER A 629 -17.80 28.38 -27.59
C SER A 629 -18.58 28.46 -26.28
N ASN A 630 -17.91 28.26 -25.14
CA ASN A 630 -18.49 28.37 -23.79
C ASN A 630 -17.45 28.88 -22.80
N PRO A 631 -17.15 30.21 -22.81
CA PRO A 631 -16.12 30.80 -21.95
C PRO A 631 -16.38 30.64 -20.46
N ASP A 632 -17.64 30.65 -20.02
CA ASP A 632 -18.01 30.46 -18.62
C ASP A 632 -17.67 29.05 -18.12
N LEU A 633 -17.95 28.02 -18.88
CA LEU A 633 -17.58 26.65 -18.55
C LEU A 633 -16.06 26.50 -18.56
N PHE A 634 -15.37 27.07 -19.55
CA PHE A 634 -13.91 27.02 -19.63
C PHE A 634 -13.24 27.71 -18.44
N SER A 635 -13.74 28.88 -18.02
CA SER A 635 -13.23 29.62 -16.86
C SER A 635 -13.40 28.84 -15.54
N ARG A 636 -14.53 28.16 -15.37
CA ARG A 636 -14.76 27.27 -14.21
C ARG A 636 -13.79 26.09 -14.17
N LEU A 637 -13.41 25.55 -15.34
CA LEU A 637 -12.45 24.44 -15.47
C LEU A 637 -10.99 24.90 -15.31
N ASN A 638 -10.68 26.17 -15.56
CA ASN A 638 -9.31 26.69 -15.56
C ASN A 638 -9.23 28.04 -14.83
N PRO A 639 -9.48 28.07 -13.51
CA PRO A 639 -9.52 29.34 -12.75
C PRO A 639 -8.17 30.10 -12.74
N ASP A 640 -7.05 29.38 -12.91
CA ASP A 640 -5.70 29.99 -12.93
C ASP A 640 -5.36 30.71 -14.26
N ASN A 641 -6.12 30.49 -15.34
CA ASN A 641 -5.87 31.11 -16.65
C ASN A 641 -6.57 32.48 -16.84
N THR A 642 -7.39 32.90 -15.89
CA THR A 642 -8.12 34.17 -15.97
C THR A 642 -7.31 35.38 -15.47
N SER A 643 -6.10 35.19 -14.93
CA SER A 643 -5.27 36.25 -14.35
C SER A 643 -4.13 36.77 -15.26
N VAL A 644 -4.07 36.40 -16.55
CA VAL A 644 -2.95 36.76 -17.46
C VAL A 644 -3.39 37.70 -18.60
N GLU A 645 -4.68 38.06 -18.70
CA GLU A 645 -5.16 39.07 -19.66
C GLU A 645 -5.92 40.22 -18.95
N GLN A 646 -5.20 40.98 -18.12
CA GLN A 646 -5.54 42.40 -17.79
C GLN A 646 -4.27 43.26 -17.72
#